data_23f90f3abc5ef8c064a09ec3e0cb27a9
#
_entry.id   23f90f3abc5ef8c064a09ec3e0cb27a9
#
_cell.length_a   1.000
_cell.length_b   1.000
_cell.length_c   1.000
_cell.angle_alpha   90.00
_cell.angle_beta   90.00
_cell.angle_gamma   90.00
#
_symmetry.space_group_name_H-M   'P 1'
#
loop_
_entity.id
_entity.type
_entity.pdbx_description
1 polymer ?
#
loop_
_entity_poly.entity_id
_entity_poly.type
_entity_poly.pdbx_seq_one_letter_code
_entity_poly.pdbx_strand_id
1 'polypeptide(L)'
;MATPVLSVVSGVRLMPKRVTTEPGQDRGPAILAPARFGGYPGPVRKPVRGGTLLKFLATTDHKQIGLLYLMTSFGFFLVAGIEAMLMRAELARPGLQFLSPEQYNQLFTSHGAVMLLLFATPAAFGFGNYIVPIQIGAPDVSFPRLNALAYWLYLFGGLMVIGGFFTPQGSADFGWTAYTPLSNPEHSPGVGANMWVVGLVISGLGTILGAVNLITTILTLRAPGMTMFRMPIFTWNMLFTSVLVILVFPLLAAALLALSADRLLGAQVFEPATGGPMLWQHLFWFFGHPEVYIIALPFFGIITEVIPVFSRKPIFGYTGLVLATIAITVLSMTVWAHHMFATGQVLLPFFSILSYLIAVPTGVKFFNWIGTLWKGQLTFETPMLFSIGFLVTFLLGGLTGVLLASPPADFHTHDTYFVVAHFHYVVFGTVVFALFAGFYFWWPKMTGRLLDERLGKLHFWTMFIGFHGTFVVHHWLGNEGFPRRYVDYLPTDGFTTLNTISSIFSFVLGASTLFFMWNAWKTWRYGALVTVDDPWGFGNSLEWATTCPPPLRNFDRMPRIRSERPAFDAKYGQLVADLGRDLPQRTTRPPQEFREELHREPHPPESPSAEGAHGAREAVAYQPAPQSGARPVDVPEPDEVRRPSFEETDAPEEPAPDREQPHEHWRHPRGHHEPPER
;
A
#
# COMPACT_ATOMS: atom_id res chain seq x y z
N MET A 1 -27.14 2.47 -35.85
CA MET A 1 -25.90 1.71 -35.68
C MET A 1 -25.61 1.66 -34.20
N ALA A 2 -25.84 0.53 -33.53
CA ALA A 2 -25.74 0.37 -32.07
C ALA A 2 -24.29 0.09 -31.70
N THR A 3 -23.79 0.86 -30.78
CA THR A 3 -22.42 0.94 -30.30
C THR A 3 -21.94 -0.31 -29.57
N PRO A 4 -20.69 -0.75 -29.72
CA PRO A 4 -20.17 -1.99 -29.09
C PRO A 4 -19.85 -1.86 -27.58
N VAL A 5 -20.09 -0.72 -26.95
CA VAL A 5 -19.75 -0.49 -25.51
C VAL A 5 -20.67 -1.25 -24.56
N LEU A 6 -21.92 -1.52 -24.92
CA LEU A 6 -22.88 -2.24 -24.06
C LEU A 6 -22.71 -3.77 -24.06
N SER A 7 -22.01 -4.35 -25.05
CA SER A 7 -21.77 -5.79 -25.12
C SER A 7 -20.65 -6.26 -24.16
N VAL A 8 -19.76 -5.37 -23.74
CA VAL A 8 -18.64 -5.70 -22.82
C VAL A 8 -19.14 -5.96 -21.40
N VAL A 9 -20.21 -5.31 -20.98
CA VAL A 9 -20.76 -5.44 -19.62
C VAL A 9 -21.69 -6.65 -19.49
N SER A 10 -22.32 -7.10 -20.57
CA SER A 10 -23.23 -8.28 -20.54
C SER A 10 -22.50 -9.63 -20.47
N GLY A 11 -21.19 -9.65 -20.70
CA GLY A 11 -20.36 -10.88 -20.68
C GLY A 11 -19.69 -11.19 -19.34
N VAL A 12 -19.86 -10.35 -18.30
CA VAL A 12 -19.27 -10.57 -16.99
C VAL A 12 -20.06 -11.65 -16.24
N ARG A 13 -19.80 -12.92 -16.56
CA ARG A 13 -20.09 -14.04 -15.68
C ARG A 13 -19.05 -14.00 -14.55
N LEU A 14 -19.31 -13.22 -13.51
CA LEU A 14 -18.48 -13.12 -12.31
C LEU A 14 -18.50 -14.36 -11.43
N MET A 15 -19.22 -15.43 -11.84
CA MET A 15 -19.21 -16.71 -11.13
C MET A 15 -19.27 -17.89 -12.13
N PRO A 16 -18.37 -18.88 -12.03
CA PRO A 16 -18.54 -20.14 -12.72
C PRO A 16 -19.79 -20.85 -12.20
N LYS A 17 -20.54 -21.52 -13.09
CA LYS A 17 -21.61 -22.44 -12.68
C LYS A 17 -21.01 -23.47 -11.71
N ARG A 18 -21.70 -23.71 -10.58
CA ARG A 18 -21.36 -24.77 -9.64
C ARG A 18 -21.14 -26.08 -10.41
N VAL A 19 -19.98 -26.68 -10.22
CA VAL A 19 -19.84 -28.13 -10.43
C VAL A 19 -20.52 -28.77 -9.22
N THR A 20 -21.68 -29.38 -9.43
CA THR A 20 -22.35 -30.22 -8.43
C THR A 20 -21.52 -31.51 -8.31
N THR A 21 -20.80 -31.67 -7.22
CA THR A 21 -20.25 -32.99 -6.85
C THR A 21 -21.38 -33.82 -6.29
N GLU A 22 -21.52 -35.04 -6.80
CA GLU A 22 -22.48 -36.04 -6.32
C GLU A 22 -22.25 -36.39 -4.84
N PRO A 23 -23.30 -36.74 -4.07
CA PRO A 23 -23.18 -37.17 -2.68
C PRO A 23 -22.67 -38.60 -2.60
N GLY A 24 -21.38 -38.82 -2.30
CA GLY A 24 -20.87 -40.19 -2.15
C GLY A 24 -19.37 -40.35 -1.92
N GLN A 25 -18.58 -39.33 -1.74
CA GLN A 25 -17.15 -39.50 -1.47
C GLN A 25 -16.76 -39.16 -0.03
N ASP A 26 -16.20 -40.13 0.53
CA ASP A 26 -15.46 -40.43 1.75
C ASP A 26 -15.31 -39.34 2.82
N ARG A 27 -15.70 -39.74 4.03
CA ARG A 27 -15.63 -38.91 5.23
C ARG A 27 -14.20 -38.93 5.78
N GLY A 28 -13.42 -37.93 5.43
CA GLY A 28 -12.24 -37.57 6.22
C GLY A 28 -12.58 -37.23 7.68
N PRO A 29 -11.60 -37.17 8.60
CA PRO A 29 -11.83 -37.11 10.05
C PRO A 29 -12.76 -35.96 10.42
N ALA A 30 -13.67 -36.24 11.37
CA ALA A 30 -14.80 -35.43 11.77
C ALA A 30 -14.45 -33.93 11.89
N ILE A 31 -14.83 -33.16 10.88
CA ILE A 31 -14.86 -31.70 10.92
C ILE A 31 -16.05 -31.35 11.80
N LEU A 32 -15.80 -30.68 12.92
CA LEU A 32 -16.84 -30.15 13.80
C LEU A 32 -17.93 -29.49 12.97
N ALA A 33 -19.19 -29.83 13.25
CA ALA A 33 -20.33 -29.14 12.68
C ALA A 33 -20.09 -27.62 12.74
N PRO A 34 -20.51 -26.86 11.71
CA PRO A 34 -20.29 -25.41 11.72
C PRO A 34 -20.77 -24.90 13.06
N ALA A 35 -19.82 -24.32 13.83
CA ALA A 35 -20.18 -23.64 15.06
C ALA A 35 -21.33 -22.71 14.68
N ARG A 36 -22.52 -22.94 15.25
CA ARG A 36 -23.63 -22.00 15.12
C ARG A 36 -23.09 -20.71 15.64
N PHE A 37 -22.76 -19.78 14.73
CA PHE A 37 -22.43 -18.41 15.10
C PHE A 37 -23.56 -17.95 15.99
N GLY A 38 -23.27 -17.76 17.30
CA GLY A 38 -24.30 -17.58 18.31
C GLY A 38 -25.28 -16.50 17.93
N GLY A 39 -26.48 -16.87 17.62
CA GLY A 39 -27.68 -16.05 17.64
C GLY A 39 -27.83 -14.86 16.69
N TYR A 40 -26.82 -14.49 15.89
CA TYR A 40 -27.02 -13.48 14.86
C TYR A 40 -27.36 -14.17 13.54
N PRO A 41 -28.64 -14.13 13.10
CA PRO A 41 -28.98 -14.42 11.73
C PRO A 41 -28.24 -13.34 10.91
N GLY A 42 -27.21 -13.73 10.17
CA GLY A 42 -26.60 -12.82 9.20
C GLY A 42 -27.72 -12.17 8.37
N PRO A 43 -27.61 -10.89 8.03
CA PRO A 43 -28.72 -10.18 7.39
C PRO A 43 -29.23 -10.96 6.21
N VAL A 44 -30.51 -11.32 6.24
CA VAL A 44 -31.16 -12.04 5.14
C VAL A 44 -31.10 -11.12 3.92
N ARG A 45 -30.21 -11.41 3.01
CA ARG A 45 -30.07 -10.62 1.78
C ARG A 45 -31.33 -10.80 0.96
N LYS A 46 -32.14 -9.76 0.86
CA LYS A 46 -33.26 -9.75 -0.09
C LYS A 46 -32.66 -9.80 -1.50
N PRO A 47 -33.14 -10.71 -2.37
CA PRO A 47 -32.67 -10.76 -3.74
C PRO A 47 -32.96 -9.42 -4.44
N VAL A 48 -31.90 -8.78 -4.95
CA VAL A 48 -32.06 -7.57 -5.74
C VAL A 48 -32.71 -7.95 -7.08
N ARG A 49 -33.86 -7.34 -7.36
CA ARG A 49 -34.56 -7.50 -8.66
C ARG A 49 -33.84 -6.63 -9.70
N GLY A 50 -33.59 -7.16 -10.89
CA GLY A 50 -32.96 -6.43 -11.99
C GLY A 50 -31.94 -7.24 -12.76
N GLY A 51 -31.34 -6.64 -13.81
CA GLY A 51 -30.27 -7.23 -14.61
C GLY A 51 -28.97 -7.43 -13.80
N THR A 52 -28.02 -8.14 -14.40
CA THR A 52 -26.72 -8.46 -13.74
C THR A 52 -25.95 -7.21 -13.27
N LEU A 53 -25.96 -6.15 -14.07
CA LEU A 53 -25.31 -4.89 -13.73
C LEU A 53 -25.94 -4.24 -12.49
N LEU A 54 -27.28 -4.13 -12.43
CA LEU A 54 -27.98 -3.55 -11.28
C LEU A 54 -27.73 -4.38 -10.01
N LYS A 55 -27.70 -5.71 -10.11
CA LYS A 55 -27.36 -6.59 -8.99
C LYS A 55 -25.94 -6.37 -8.48
N PHE A 56 -24.99 -6.10 -9.38
CA PHE A 56 -23.60 -5.80 -9.02
C PHE A 56 -23.49 -4.42 -8.34
N LEU A 57 -24.09 -3.40 -8.92
CA LEU A 57 -24.07 -2.04 -8.37
C LEU A 57 -24.83 -1.90 -7.04
N ALA A 58 -25.92 -2.63 -6.87
CA ALA A 58 -26.72 -2.61 -5.62
C ALA A 58 -26.32 -3.71 -4.61
N THR A 59 -25.10 -4.26 -4.76
CA THR A 59 -24.61 -5.33 -3.90
C THR A 59 -24.35 -4.85 -2.47
N THR A 60 -24.47 -5.78 -1.52
CA THR A 60 -23.98 -5.61 -0.15
C THR A 60 -22.94 -6.67 0.20
N ASP A 61 -22.49 -7.46 -0.79
CA ASP A 61 -21.41 -8.45 -0.62
C ASP A 61 -20.06 -7.73 -0.51
N HIS A 62 -19.33 -7.98 0.59
CA HIS A 62 -18.06 -7.30 0.86
C HIS A 62 -17.03 -7.55 -0.26
N LYS A 63 -17.04 -8.73 -0.92
CA LYS A 63 -16.13 -9.06 -2.02
C LYS A 63 -16.43 -8.22 -3.26
N GLN A 64 -17.71 -8.06 -3.60
CA GLN A 64 -18.11 -7.24 -4.75
C GLN A 64 -17.88 -5.74 -4.48
N ILE A 65 -18.14 -5.27 -3.24
CA ILE A 65 -17.83 -3.89 -2.85
C ILE A 65 -16.31 -3.67 -2.88
N GLY A 66 -15.51 -4.62 -2.39
CA GLY A 66 -14.05 -4.56 -2.50
C GLY A 66 -13.57 -4.42 -3.95
N LEU A 67 -14.16 -5.19 -4.88
CA LEU A 67 -13.87 -5.06 -6.32
C LEU A 67 -14.30 -3.70 -6.87
N LEU A 68 -15.46 -3.16 -6.47
CA LEU A 68 -15.90 -1.82 -6.86
C LEU A 68 -14.89 -0.76 -6.42
N TYR A 69 -14.42 -0.80 -5.16
CA TYR A 69 -13.37 0.09 -4.67
C TYR A 69 -12.07 -0.03 -5.50
N LEU A 70 -11.59 -1.25 -5.74
CA LEU A 70 -10.35 -1.49 -6.50
C LEU A 70 -10.47 -1.01 -7.95
N MET A 71 -11.61 -1.24 -8.61
CA MET A 71 -11.82 -0.79 -9.99
C MET A 71 -11.93 0.74 -10.07
N THR A 72 -12.66 1.37 -9.17
CA THR A 72 -12.85 2.82 -9.14
C THR A 72 -11.56 3.54 -8.79
N SER A 73 -10.84 3.07 -7.76
CA SER A 73 -9.55 3.65 -7.36
C SER A 73 -8.50 3.49 -8.47
N PHE A 74 -8.49 2.37 -9.18
CA PHE A 74 -7.64 2.21 -10.35
C PHE A 74 -8.01 3.16 -11.50
N GLY A 75 -9.30 3.46 -11.68
CA GLY A 75 -9.77 4.51 -12.61
C GLY A 75 -9.23 5.90 -12.23
N PHE A 76 -9.30 6.27 -10.97
CA PHE A 76 -8.72 7.53 -10.46
C PHE A 76 -7.19 7.55 -10.58
N PHE A 77 -6.51 6.43 -10.34
CA PHE A 77 -5.07 6.30 -10.60
C PHE A 77 -4.70 6.62 -12.05
N LEU A 78 -5.48 6.15 -13.02
CA LEU A 78 -5.24 6.44 -14.43
C LEU A 78 -5.45 7.93 -14.74
N VAL A 79 -6.52 8.56 -14.23
CA VAL A 79 -6.78 9.99 -14.42
C VAL A 79 -5.62 10.82 -13.87
N ALA A 80 -5.29 10.65 -12.59
CA ALA A 80 -4.22 11.41 -11.96
C ALA A 80 -2.83 11.07 -12.53
N GLY A 81 -2.63 9.85 -13.04
CA GLY A 81 -1.41 9.47 -13.76
C GLY A 81 -1.24 10.22 -15.08
N ILE A 82 -2.33 10.45 -15.83
CA ILE A 82 -2.33 11.28 -17.04
C ILE A 82 -2.02 12.73 -16.69
N GLU A 83 -2.63 13.28 -15.62
CA GLU A 83 -2.31 14.63 -15.12
C GLU A 83 -0.81 14.78 -14.82
N ALA A 84 -0.19 13.79 -14.17
CA ALA A 84 1.24 13.79 -13.90
C ALA A 84 2.09 13.77 -15.18
N MET A 85 1.70 12.97 -16.18
CA MET A 85 2.43 12.92 -17.44
C MET A 85 2.32 14.23 -18.24
N LEU A 86 1.20 14.94 -18.17
CA LEU A 86 1.03 16.27 -18.76
C LEU A 86 1.97 17.28 -18.09
N MET A 87 2.03 17.30 -16.77
CA MET A 87 2.97 18.16 -16.03
C MET A 87 4.43 17.85 -16.37
N ARG A 88 4.79 16.57 -16.53
CA ARG A 88 6.14 16.18 -16.93
C ARG A 88 6.47 16.52 -18.37
N ALA A 89 5.49 16.47 -19.27
CA ALA A 89 5.66 16.92 -20.66
C ALA A 89 5.93 18.44 -20.71
N GLU A 90 5.18 19.24 -19.92
CA GLU A 90 5.38 20.68 -19.79
C GLU A 90 6.80 21.02 -19.34
N LEU A 91 7.27 20.37 -18.29
CA LEU A 91 8.59 20.61 -17.69
C LEU A 91 9.77 19.95 -18.42
N ALA A 92 9.53 19.29 -19.55
CA ALA A 92 10.61 18.65 -20.30
C ALA A 92 11.66 19.63 -20.85
N ARG A 93 11.25 20.87 -21.09
CA ARG A 93 12.07 21.97 -21.60
C ARG A 93 11.67 23.28 -20.92
N PRO A 94 12.59 24.27 -20.86
CA PRO A 94 12.26 25.61 -20.37
C PRO A 94 11.33 26.34 -21.32
N GLY A 95 10.55 27.26 -20.79
CA GLY A 95 9.48 28.01 -21.46
C GLY A 95 8.17 27.23 -21.45
N LEU A 96 7.04 27.95 -21.47
CA LEU A 96 5.72 27.33 -21.54
C LEU A 96 5.53 26.57 -22.85
N GLN A 97 5.17 25.30 -22.78
CA GLN A 97 4.99 24.43 -23.94
C GLN A 97 3.53 24.43 -24.43
N PHE A 98 2.59 24.07 -23.56
CA PHE A 98 1.17 23.92 -23.91
C PHE A 98 0.21 24.15 -22.73
N LEU A 99 0.71 24.24 -21.48
CA LEU A 99 -0.11 24.51 -20.30
C LEU A 99 0.03 25.98 -19.88
N SER A 100 -1.11 26.63 -19.53
CA SER A 100 -1.04 27.88 -18.81
C SER A 100 -0.64 27.64 -17.34
N PRO A 101 -0.14 28.66 -16.60
CA PRO A 101 0.13 28.52 -15.17
C PRO A 101 -1.07 28.04 -14.37
N GLU A 102 -2.27 28.52 -14.68
CA GLU A 102 -3.52 28.16 -14.01
C GLU A 102 -3.88 26.67 -14.29
N GLN A 103 -3.74 26.23 -15.55
CA GLN A 103 -3.96 24.81 -15.90
C GLN A 103 -2.96 23.91 -15.18
N TYR A 104 -1.69 24.29 -15.12
CA TYR A 104 -0.67 23.55 -14.39
C TYR A 104 -1.00 23.45 -12.90
N ASN A 105 -1.45 24.56 -12.28
CA ASN A 105 -1.87 24.60 -10.88
C ASN A 105 -3.06 23.67 -10.62
N GLN A 106 -4.04 23.61 -11.52
CA GLN A 106 -5.17 22.69 -11.42
C GLN A 106 -4.71 21.24 -11.53
N LEU A 107 -3.77 20.92 -12.44
CA LEU A 107 -3.27 19.56 -12.63
C LEU A 107 -2.51 19.05 -11.41
N PHE A 108 -1.58 19.83 -10.82
CA PHE A 108 -0.87 19.35 -9.63
C PHE A 108 -1.77 19.27 -8.39
N THR A 109 -2.77 20.14 -8.28
CA THR A 109 -3.76 20.11 -7.20
C THR A 109 -4.61 18.84 -7.30
N SER A 110 -5.13 18.56 -8.49
CA SER A 110 -5.92 17.36 -8.76
C SER A 110 -5.11 16.09 -8.60
N HIS A 111 -3.92 16.01 -9.24
CA HIS A 111 -3.01 14.87 -9.12
C HIS A 111 -2.74 14.51 -7.65
N GLY A 112 -2.36 15.50 -6.81
CA GLY A 112 -2.06 15.25 -5.41
C GLY A 112 -3.27 14.75 -4.62
N ALA A 113 -4.42 15.43 -4.74
CA ALA A 113 -5.64 15.06 -4.02
C ALA A 113 -6.19 13.70 -4.47
N VAL A 114 -6.22 13.45 -5.77
CA VAL A 114 -6.75 12.19 -6.34
C VAL A 114 -5.85 11.01 -6.00
N MET A 115 -4.52 11.15 -6.11
CA MET A 115 -3.59 10.05 -5.81
C MET A 115 -3.63 9.64 -4.34
N LEU A 116 -3.74 10.57 -3.41
CA LEU A 116 -3.75 10.28 -1.98
C LEU A 116 -5.14 9.83 -1.49
N LEU A 117 -6.16 10.65 -1.75
CA LEU A 117 -7.48 10.51 -1.12
C LEU A 117 -8.50 9.71 -1.94
N LEU A 118 -8.34 9.64 -3.28
CA LEU A 118 -9.28 8.95 -4.16
C LEU A 118 -8.71 7.67 -4.79
N PHE A 119 -7.39 7.49 -4.76
CA PHE A 119 -6.74 6.26 -5.23
C PHE A 119 -6.16 5.44 -4.08
N ALA A 120 -5.13 5.94 -3.36
CA ALA A 120 -4.33 5.13 -2.43
C ALA A 120 -5.15 4.60 -1.25
N THR A 121 -5.84 5.48 -0.53
CA THR A 121 -6.68 5.11 0.61
C THR A 121 -7.84 4.21 0.20
N PRO A 122 -8.64 4.53 -0.85
CA PRO A 122 -9.73 3.63 -1.28
C PRO A 122 -9.25 2.29 -1.84
N ALA A 123 -8.07 2.20 -2.47
CA ALA A 123 -7.50 0.93 -2.90
C ALA A 123 -7.16 0.03 -1.70
N ALA A 124 -6.61 0.60 -0.62
CA ALA A 124 -6.38 -0.12 0.63
C ALA A 124 -7.70 -0.65 1.23
N PHE A 125 -8.76 0.18 1.27
CA PHE A 125 -10.09 -0.25 1.69
C PHE A 125 -10.72 -1.28 0.75
N GLY A 126 -10.40 -1.25 -0.55
CA GLY A 126 -10.81 -2.26 -1.52
C GLY A 126 -10.24 -3.64 -1.18
N PHE A 127 -8.93 -3.73 -0.94
CA PHE A 127 -8.31 -4.97 -0.46
C PHE A 127 -8.81 -5.34 0.94
N GLY A 128 -8.95 -4.37 1.86
CA GLY A 128 -9.47 -4.59 3.20
C GLY A 128 -10.87 -5.21 3.17
N ASN A 129 -11.78 -4.65 2.38
CA ASN A 129 -13.13 -5.19 2.20
C ASN A 129 -13.11 -6.60 1.63
N TYR A 130 -12.26 -6.88 0.63
CA TYR A 130 -12.23 -8.20 0.01
C TYR A 130 -11.59 -9.24 0.93
N ILE A 131 -10.40 -8.97 1.48
CA ILE A 131 -9.50 -9.94 2.09
C ILE A 131 -9.72 -10.10 3.59
N VAL A 132 -9.93 -9.00 4.35
CA VAL A 132 -10.02 -9.06 5.81
C VAL A 132 -11.10 -10.01 6.32
N PRO A 133 -12.36 -9.97 5.83
CA PRO A 133 -13.37 -10.92 6.29
C PRO A 133 -12.97 -12.39 6.04
N ILE A 134 -12.28 -12.66 4.92
CA ILE A 134 -11.80 -14.03 4.62
C ILE A 134 -10.67 -14.40 5.57
N GLN A 135 -9.71 -13.51 5.81
CA GLN A 135 -8.58 -13.75 6.71
C GLN A 135 -8.99 -14.05 8.16
N ILE A 136 -10.06 -13.42 8.64
CA ILE A 136 -10.56 -13.65 9.99
C ILE A 136 -11.65 -14.72 10.07
N GLY A 137 -12.07 -15.28 8.93
CA GLY A 137 -13.12 -16.28 8.84
C GLY A 137 -14.54 -15.74 9.05
N ALA A 138 -14.74 -14.44 8.88
CA ALA A 138 -16.06 -13.81 8.92
C ALA A 138 -16.86 -14.12 7.65
N PRO A 139 -18.19 -14.33 7.73
CA PRO A 139 -19.02 -14.60 6.56
C PRO A 139 -19.32 -13.36 5.71
N ASP A 140 -19.21 -12.18 6.28
CA ASP A 140 -19.38 -10.85 5.69
C ASP A 140 -18.82 -9.78 6.64
N VAL A 141 -18.88 -8.50 6.27
CA VAL A 141 -18.63 -7.37 7.17
C VAL A 141 -19.80 -7.16 8.13
N SER A 142 -19.58 -6.46 9.26
CA SER A 142 -20.60 -6.25 10.30
C SER A 142 -21.79 -5.44 9.79
N PHE A 143 -21.56 -4.43 8.96
CA PHE A 143 -22.60 -3.52 8.45
C PHE A 143 -22.62 -3.47 6.91
N PRO A 144 -23.16 -4.50 6.22
CA PRO A 144 -23.06 -4.60 4.76
C PRO A 144 -23.71 -3.44 3.99
N ARG A 145 -24.81 -2.85 4.53
CA ARG A 145 -25.49 -1.69 3.91
C ARG A 145 -24.67 -0.41 4.11
N LEU A 146 -24.06 -0.24 5.29
CA LEU A 146 -23.17 0.89 5.57
C LEU A 146 -21.94 0.82 4.66
N ASN A 147 -21.42 -0.39 4.40
CA ASN A 147 -20.33 -0.63 3.49
C ASN A 147 -20.67 -0.18 2.05
N ALA A 148 -21.86 -0.51 1.58
CA ALA A 148 -22.34 -0.05 0.28
C ALA A 148 -22.49 1.48 0.22
N LEU A 149 -23.05 2.10 1.28
CA LEU A 149 -23.13 3.56 1.38
C LEU A 149 -21.77 4.23 1.37
N ALA A 150 -20.79 3.70 2.11
CA ALA A 150 -19.42 4.20 2.15
C ALA A 150 -18.79 4.24 0.75
N TYR A 151 -18.97 3.18 -0.05
CA TYR A 151 -18.51 3.15 -1.44
C TYR A 151 -19.17 4.23 -2.30
N TRP A 152 -20.48 4.41 -2.19
CA TRP A 152 -21.19 5.42 -3.02
C TRP A 152 -20.81 6.85 -2.66
N LEU A 153 -20.62 7.14 -1.38
CA LEU A 153 -20.10 8.44 -0.93
C LEU A 153 -18.69 8.71 -1.48
N TYR A 154 -17.81 7.72 -1.43
CA TYR A 154 -16.48 7.80 -2.04
C TYR A 154 -16.57 8.09 -3.54
N LEU A 155 -17.34 7.31 -4.29
CA LEU A 155 -17.46 7.47 -5.75
C LEU A 155 -17.99 8.85 -6.13
N PHE A 156 -19.14 9.28 -5.54
CA PHE A 156 -19.74 10.55 -5.90
C PHE A 156 -18.92 11.74 -5.40
N GLY A 157 -18.31 11.66 -4.24
CA GLY A 157 -17.37 12.66 -3.77
C GLY A 157 -16.17 12.82 -4.72
N GLY A 158 -15.58 11.70 -5.16
CA GLY A 158 -14.50 11.71 -6.13
C GLY A 158 -14.89 12.24 -7.50
N LEU A 159 -16.07 11.86 -8.02
CA LEU A 159 -16.60 12.40 -9.27
C LEU A 159 -16.88 13.91 -9.18
N MET A 160 -17.26 14.40 -8.00
CA MET A 160 -17.44 15.83 -7.75
C MET A 160 -16.11 16.58 -7.82
N VAL A 161 -15.03 16.03 -7.22
CA VAL A 161 -13.67 16.61 -7.30
C VAL A 161 -13.22 16.74 -8.76
N ILE A 162 -13.30 15.65 -9.54
CA ILE A 162 -12.91 15.67 -10.96
C ILE A 162 -13.87 16.54 -11.80
N GLY A 163 -15.14 16.60 -11.42
CA GLY A 163 -16.18 17.41 -12.06
C GLY A 163 -15.83 18.91 -12.12
N GLY A 164 -14.96 19.37 -11.23
CA GLY A 164 -14.46 20.75 -11.21
C GLY A 164 -13.83 21.18 -12.53
N PHE A 165 -13.14 20.28 -13.25
CA PHE A 165 -12.55 20.58 -14.58
C PHE A 165 -13.57 20.98 -15.66
N PHE A 166 -14.83 20.64 -15.48
CA PHE A 166 -15.90 20.99 -16.42
C PHE A 166 -16.63 22.30 -16.06
N THR A 167 -16.14 23.03 -15.06
CA THR A 167 -16.66 24.36 -14.70
C THR A 167 -15.95 25.45 -15.51
N PRO A 168 -16.52 26.66 -15.66
CA PRO A 168 -15.94 27.72 -16.46
C PRO A 168 -14.54 28.18 -16.04
N GLN A 169 -14.22 28.13 -14.72
CA GLN A 169 -12.92 28.47 -14.16
C GLN A 169 -11.99 27.24 -14.01
N GLY A 170 -12.44 26.05 -14.38
CA GLY A 170 -11.71 24.80 -14.16
C GLY A 170 -11.79 24.29 -12.73
N SER A 171 -10.87 23.43 -12.35
CA SER A 171 -10.79 22.79 -11.05
C SER A 171 -10.10 23.68 -10.00
N ALA A 172 -9.96 23.19 -8.77
CA ALA A 172 -9.13 23.81 -7.73
C ALA A 172 -7.66 23.92 -8.18
N ASP A 173 -6.96 25.00 -7.79
CA ASP A 173 -5.61 25.37 -8.24
C ASP A 173 -4.62 25.69 -7.11
N PHE A 174 -5.03 25.52 -5.86
CA PHE A 174 -4.30 25.90 -4.64
C PHE A 174 -3.42 24.78 -4.04
N GLY A 175 -3.26 23.67 -4.71
CA GLY A 175 -2.55 22.49 -4.20
C GLY A 175 -3.41 21.63 -3.28
N TRP A 176 -3.05 20.33 -3.14
CA TRP A 176 -3.81 19.37 -2.33
C TRP A 176 -3.87 19.72 -0.84
N THR A 177 -2.93 20.55 -0.35
CA THR A 177 -2.90 21.05 1.03
C THR A 177 -3.89 22.19 1.30
N ALA A 178 -4.44 22.79 0.24
CA ALA A 178 -5.43 23.88 0.29
C ALA A 178 -5.07 25.00 1.28
N TYR A 179 -3.80 25.42 1.33
CA TYR A 179 -3.34 26.46 2.25
C TYR A 179 -4.09 27.76 2.07
N THR A 180 -4.61 28.29 3.18
CA THR A 180 -5.15 29.65 3.22
C THR A 180 -4.00 30.68 3.31
N PRO A 181 -4.13 31.86 2.65
CA PRO A 181 -5.30 32.37 1.94
C PRO A 181 -5.45 31.92 0.47
N LEU A 182 -4.55 31.13 -0.10
CA LEU A 182 -4.66 30.68 -1.51
C LEU A 182 -5.98 29.99 -1.84
N SER A 183 -6.54 29.24 -0.87
CA SER A 183 -7.78 28.49 -1.04
C SER A 183 -9.05 29.28 -0.71
N ASN A 184 -8.96 30.54 -0.28
CA ASN A 184 -10.13 31.38 -0.03
C ASN A 184 -10.74 31.92 -1.33
N PRO A 185 -11.96 32.54 -1.30
CA PRO A 185 -12.65 32.95 -2.52
C PRO A 185 -11.98 34.08 -3.28
N GLU A 186 -11.14 34.92 -2.62
CA GLU A 186 -10.41 36.02 -3.25
C GLU A 186 -9.31 35.54 -4.19
N HIS A 187 -8.66 34.41 -3.86
CA HIS A 187 -7.53 33.87 -4.64
C HIS A 187 -7.94 32.72 -5.57
N SER A 188 -8.96 31.96 -5.19
CA SER A 188 -9.49 30.84 -5.98
C SER A 188 -11.02 30.90 -6.06
N PRO A 189 -11.62 31.84 -6.81
CA PRO A 189 -13.07 32.11 -6.77
C PRO A 189 -13.94 31.05 -7.43
N GLY A 190 -13.37 30.11 -8.17
CA GLY A 190 -14.10 29.16 -9.03
C GLY A 190 -15.02 28.20 -8.30
N VAL A 191 -16.13 27.81 -8.96
CA VAL A 191 -17.04 26.76 -8.51
C VAL A 191 -16.32 25.42 -8.38
N GLY A 192 -15.34 25.13 -9.25
CA GLY A 192 -14.52 23.91 -9.18
C GLY A 192 -13.76 23.78 -7.85
N ALA A 193 -13.28 24.89 -7.29
CA ALA A 193 -12.67 24.91 -5.96
C ALA A 193 -13.68 24.51 -4.86
N ASN A 194 -14.93 24.98 -4.94
CA ASN A 194 -15.99 24.56 -4.02
C ASN A 194 -16.34 23.08 -4.18
N MET A 195 -16.40 22.58 -5.42
CA MET A 195 -16.63 21.17 -5.72
C MET A 195 -15.51 20.28 -5.16
N TRP A 196 -14.26 20.73 -5.24
CA TRP A 196 -13.12 20.03 -4.64
C TRP A 196 -13.29 19.89 -3.11
N VAL A 197 -13.58 21.00 -2.41
CA VAL A 197 -13.75 21.02 -0.95
C VAL A 197 -14.90 20.13 -0.51
N VAL A 198 -16.10 20.31 -1.09
CA VAL A 198 -17.31 19.55 -0.72
C VAL A 198 -17.17 18.08 -1.14
N GLY A 199 -16.61 17.82 -2.31
CA GLY A 199 -16.36 16.45 -2.80
C GLY A 199 -15.44 15.64 -1.87
N LEU A 200 -14.40 16.27 -1.32
CA LEU A 200 -13.53 15.63 -0.33
C LEU A 200 -14.24 15.40 1.02
N VAL A 201 -15.11 16.29 1.47
CA VAL A 201 -15.93 16.07 2.68
C VAL A 201 -16.82 14.83 2.49
N ILE A 202 -17.50 14.73 1.35
CA ILE A 202 -18.38 13.59 1.05
C ILE A 202 -17.58 12.28 0.98
N SER A 203 -16.46 12.27 0.26
CA SER A 203 -15.58 11.11 0.16
C SER A 203 -15.00 10.71 1.51
N GLY A 204 -14.55 11.69 2.31
CA GLY A 204 -14.03 11.48 3.67
C GLY A 204 -15.05 10.87 4.61
N LEU A 205 -16.31 11.27 4.53
CA LEU A 205 -17.41 10.64 5.28
C LEU A 205 -17.54 9.16 4.90
N GLY A 206 -17.45 8.82 3.61
CA GLY A 206 -17.42 7.43 3.15
C GLY A 206 -16.27 6.64 3.78
N THR A 207 -15.08 7.23 3.86
CA THR A 207 -13.89 6.61 4.47
C THR A 207 -14.09 6.33 5.96
N ILE A 208 -14.67 7.28 6.71
CA ILE A 208 -15.02 7.11 8.14
C ILE A 208 -15.99 5.92 8.32
N LEU A 209 -17.06 5.86 7.52
CA LEU A 209 -18.04 4.78 7.61
C LEU A 209 -17.42 3.41 7.30
N GLY A 210 -16.53 3.34 6.32
CA GLY A 210 -15.74 2.14 6.02
C GLY A 210 -14.84 1.70 7.17
N ALA A 211 -14.19 2.65 7.84
CA ALA A 211 -13.33 2.39 8.99
C ALA A 211 -14.12 1.83 10.19
N VAL A 212 -15.26 2.44 10.53
CA VAL A 212 -16.18 1.93 11.59
C VAL A 212 -16.59 0.49 11.30
N ASN A 213 -16.92 0.19 10.04
CA ASN A 213 -17.32 -1.15 9.63
C ASN A 213 -16.18 -2.16 9.77
N LEU A 214 -14.97 -1.85 9.31
CA LEU A 214 -13.82 -2.74 9.42
C LEU A 214 -13.40 -3.00 10.87
N ILE A 215 -13.34 -1.97 11.72
CA ILE A 215 -13.04 -2.14 13.15
C ILE A 215 -14.05 -3.10 13.78
N THR A 216 -15.35 -2.84 13.59
CA THR A 216 -16.39 -3.69 14.16
C THR A 216 -16.29 -5.11 13.64
N THR A 217 -16.06 -5.29 12.35
CA THR A 217 -15.88 -6.62 11.73
C THR A 217 -14.71 -7.38 12.34
N ILE A 218 -13.54 -6.75 12.43
CA ILE A 218 -12.33 -7.38 12.96
C ILE A 218 -12.49 -7.73 14.45
N LEU A 219 -13.13 -6.86 15.23
CA LEU A 219 -13.24 -7.09 16.68
C LEU A 219 -14.35 -8.09 17.04
N THR A 220 -15.44 -8.19 16.25
CA THR A 220 -16.63 -8.94 16.66
C THR A 220 -16.91 -10.20 15.84
N LEU A 221 -16.39 -10.32 14.59
CA LEU A 221 -16.76 -11.41 13.68
C LEU A 221 -15.63 -12.42 13.41
N ARG A 222 -14.57 -12.41 14.19
CA ARG A 222 -13.50 -13.44 14.05
C ARG A 222 -14.06 -14.84 14.30
N ALA A 223 -13.64 -15.77 13.44
CA ALA A 223 -14.00 -17.18 13.60
C ALA A 223 -13.48 -17.77 14.95
N PRO A 224 -14.13 -18.79 15.50
CA PRO A 224 -13.65 -19.50 16.68
C PRO A 224 -12.20 -19.98 16.48
N GLY A 225 -11.33 -19.66 17.46
CA GLY A 225 -9.90 -19.92 17.39
C GLY A 225 -9.04 -18.80 16.78
N MET A 226 -9.62 -17.86 16.05
CA MET A 226 -8.94 -16.67 15.53
C MET A 226 -8.83 -15.61 16.65
N THR A 227 -7.87 -15.79 17.54
CA THR A 227 -7.54 -14.77 18.56
C THR A 227 -6.81 -13.59 17.91
N MET A 228 -6.66 -12.48 18.62
CA MET A 228 -5.97 -11.30 18.11
C MET A 228 -4.57 -11.66 17.57
N PHE A 229 -3.75 -12.36 18.36
CA PHE A 229 -2.39 -12.77 17.96
C PHE A 229 -2.33 -14.01 17.04
N ARG A 230 -3.43 -14.34 16.39
CA ARG A 230 -3.48 -15.29 15.26
C ARG A 230 -3.97 -14.64 13.96
N MET A 231 -4.33 -13.35 14.03
CA MET A 231 -4.71 -12.60 12.82
C MET A 231 -3.49 -12.36 11.92
N PRO A 232 -3.67 -12.41 10.59
CA PRO A 232 -2.64 -11.99 9.64
C PRO A 232 -2.22 -10.53 9.87
N ILE A 233 -0.98 -10.19 9.50
CA ILE A 233 -0.45 -8.82 9.68
C ILE A 233 -1.19 -7.82 8.82
N PHE A 234 -1.68 -8.21 7.65
CA PHE A 234 -2.55 -7.34 6.83
C PHE A 234 -3.82 -6.94 7.61
N THR A 235 -4.47 -7.88 8.28
CA THR A 235 -5.64 -7.58 9.14
C THR A 235 -5.29 -6.62 10.30
N TRP A 236 -4.14 -6.80 10.95
CA TRP A 236 -3.65 -5.88 11.98
C TRP A 236 -3.44 -4.46 11.42
N ASN A 237 -2.81 -4.36 10.26
CA ASN A 237 -2.55 -3.06 9.63
C ASN A 237 -3.87 -2.38 9.22
N MET A 238 -4.84 -3.13 8.69
CA MET A 238 -6.18 -2.59 8.39
C MET A 238 -6.94 -2.13 9.64
N LEU A 239 -6.79 -2.84 10.78
CA LEU A 239 -7.37 -2.42 12.05
C LEU A 239 -6.83 -1.05 12.48
N PHE A 240 -5.49 -0.89 12.52
CA PHE A 240 -4.87 0.35 12.98
C PHE A 240 -5.02 1.49 11.98
N THR A 241 -5.03 1.20 10.68
CA THR A 241 -5.44 2.15 9.64
C THR A 241 -6.84 2.69 9.91
N SER A 242 -7.79 1.80 10.20
CA SER A 242 -9.17 2.20 10.49
C SER A 242 -9.28 3.02 11.79
N VAL A 243 -8.47 2.72 12.80
CA VAL A 243 -8.37 3.53 14.03
C VAL A 243 -7.86 4.94 13.71
N LEU A 244 -6.79 5.07 12.92
CA LEU A 244 -6.28 6.38 12.50
C LEU A 244 -7.34 7.16 11.72
N VAL A 245 -8.04 6.54 10.79
CA VAL A 245 -9.13 7.19 10.03
C VAL A 245 -10.17 7.81 10.96
N ILE A 246 -10.65 7.08 11.98
CA ILE A 246 -11.65 7.61 12.91
C ILE A 246 -11.11 8.79 13.72
N LEU A 247 -9.80 8.79 14.01
CA LEU A 247 -9.19 9.87 14.80
C LEU A 247 -8.95 11.14 13.99
N VAL A 248 -8.56 11.05 12.71
CA VAL A 248 -8.05 12.22 11.99
C VAL A 248 -8.94 12.71 10.84
N PHE A 249 -9.74 11.87 10.20
CA PHE A 249 -10.68 12.31 9.15
C PHE A 249 -11.77 13.27 9.64
N PRO A 250 -12.30 13.17 10.87
CA PRO A 250 -13.20 14.19 11.40
C PRO A 250 -12.54 15.58 11.50
N LEU A 251 -11.24 15.66 11.78
CA LEU A 251 -10.48 16.93 11.79
C LEU A 251 -10.35 17.53 10.39
N LEU A 252 -10.01 16.71 9.40
CA LEU A 252 -10.00 17.13 8.00
C LEU A 252 -11.40 17.63 7.58
N ALA A 253 -12.45 16.86 7.89
CA ALA A 253 -13.82 17.25 7.57
C ALA A 253 -14.21 18.57 8.23
N ALA A 254 -13.84 18.79 9.49
CA ALA A 254 -14.10 20.05 10.19
C ALA A 254 -13.34 21.23 9.54
N ALA A 255 -12.06 21.04 9.19
CA ALA A 255 -11.27 22.05 8.50
C ALA A 255 -11.85 22.42 7.12
N LEU A 256 -12.25 21.40 6.32
CA LEU A 256 -12.86 21.61 5.01
C LEU A 256 -14.25 22.25 5.10
N LEU A 257 -15.06 21.92 6.11
CA LEU A 257 -16.35 22.53 6.36
C LEU A 257 -16.19 24.01 6.80
N ALA A 258 -15.20 24.30 7.64
CA ALA A 258 -14.86 25.69 8.02
C ALA A 258 -14.38 26.48 6.79
N LEU A 259 -13.54 25.90 5.94
CA LEU A 259 -13.14 26.52 4.67
C LEU A 259 -14.36 26.73 3.73
N SER A 260 -15.29 25.76 3.71
CA SER A 260 -16.54 25.94 2.95
C SER A 260 -17.38 27.12 3.50
N ALA A 261 -17.41 27.32 4.83
CA ALA A 261 -18.09 28.45 5.44
C ALA A 261 -17.40 29.80 5.09
N ASP A 262 -16.09 29.85 5.08
CA ASP A 262 -15.34 31.05 4.61
C ASP A 262 -15.69 31.33 3.14
N ARG A 263 -15.63 30.31 2.27
CA ARG A 263 -15.83 30.44 0.82
C ARG A 263 -17.26 30.77 0.41
N LEU A 264 -18.27 30.23 1.12
CA LEU A 264 -19.67 30.29 0.70
C LEU A 264 -20.53 31.20 1.58
N LEU A 265 -20.11 31.43 2.84
CA LEU A 265 -20.89 32.16 3.84
C LEU A 265 -20.17 33.39 4.39
N GLY A 266 -18.91 33.63 4.02
CA GLY A 266 -18.08 34.74 4.51
C GLY A 266 -17.76 34.66 6.02
N ALA A 267 -17.50 33.46 6.54
CA ALA A 267 -17.35 33.21 7.98
C ALA A 267 -16.00 33.73 8.55
N GLN A 268 -14.95 33.89 7.76
CA GLN A 268 -13.63 34.43 8.15
C GLN A 268 -12.88 33.59 9.22
N VAL A 269 -13.07 32.27 9.21
CA VAL A 269 -12.39 31.36 10.17
C VAL A 269 -10.87 31.36 9.95
N PHE A 270 -10.44 31.42 8.68
CA PHE A 270 -9.05 31.35 8.29
C PHE A 270 -8.50 32.72 7.83
N GLU A 271 -9.02 33.79 8.37
CA GLU A 271 -8.60 35.17 8.07
C GLU A 271 -7.12 35.37 8.45
N PRO A 272 -6.26 35.87 7.52
CA PRO A 272 -4.82 36.10 7.78
C PRO A 272 -4.54 36.98 8.97
N ALA A 273 -5.34 38.04 9.16
CA ALA A 273 -5.16 39.02 10.25
C ALA A 273 -5.32 38.39 11.66
N THR A 274 -6.01 37.28 11.77
CA THR A 274 -6.26 36.58 13.04
C THR A 274 -5.45 35.30 13.22
N GLY A 275 -4.47 35.03 12.34
CA GLY A 275 -3.64 33.83 12.39
C GLY A 275 -4.25 32.60 11.70
N GLY A 276 -5.28 32.79 10.89
CA GLY A 276 -5.99 31.74 10.17
C GLY A 276 -5.11 30.79 9.33
N PRO A 277 -4.11 31.28 8.60
CA PRO A 277 -3.20 30.40 7.84
C PRO A 277 -2.45 29.39 8.70
N MET A 278 -2.03 29.76 9.91
CA MET A 278 -1.37 28.83 10.83
C MET A 278 -2.36 27.82 11.42
N LEU A 279 -3.56 28.29 11.78
CA LEU A 279 -4.64 27.40 12.22
C LEU A 279 -4.96 26.35 11.17
N TRP A 280 -5.11 26.77 9.89
CA TRP A 280 -5.30 25.84 8.76
C TRP A 280 -4.20 24.79 8.68
N GLN A 281 -2.94 25.20 8.70
CA GLN A 281 -1.80 24.30 8.57
C GLN A 281 -1.75 23.27 9.70
N HIS A 282 -2.00 23.68 10.95
CA HIS A 282 -2.06 22.73 12.08
C HIS A 282 -3.22 21.74 11.96
N LEU A 283 -4.43 22.19 11.62
CA LEU A 283 -5.59 21.30 11.42
C LEU A 283 -5.35 20.34 10.26
N PHE A 284 -4.81 20.86 9.15
CA PHE A 284 -4.54 20.05 7.96
C PHE A 284 -3.45 19.00 8.24
N TRP A 285 -2.30 19.38 8.80
CA TRP A 285 -1.21 18.44 9.01
C TRP A 285 -1.41 17.48 10.16
N PHE A 286 -2.21 17.83 11.16
CA PHE A 286 -2.65 16.88 12.18
C PHE A 286 -3.46 15.71 11.55
N PHE A 287 -4.13 15.97 10.45
CA PHE A 287 -4.65 14.92 9.57
C PHE A 287 -3.55 14.41 8.62
N GLY A 288 -2.84 15.29 7.94
CA GLY A 288 -2.03 14.98 6.76
C GLY A 288 -0.86 14.03 7.02
N HIS A 289 -0.20 14.09 8.20
CA HIS A 289 0.84 13.13 8.52
C HIS A 289 0.26 11.74 8.89
N PRO A 290 -0.73 11.60 9.78
CA PRO A 290 -1.39 10.32 9.95
C PRO A 290 -1.98 9.74 8.66
N GLU A 291 -2.41 10.57 7.71
CA GLU A 291 -2.90 10.11 6.39
C GLU A 291 -1.83 9.32 5.64
N VAL A 292 -0.57 9.75 5.64
CA VAL A 292 0.49 8.99 4.96
C VAL A 292 0.71 7.62 5.61
N TYR A 293 0.44 7.47 6.91
CA TYR A 293 0.46 6.16 7.58
C TYR A 293 -0.83 5.36 7.40
N ILE A 294 -1.98 6.02 7.26
CA ILE A 294 -3.24 5.38 6.81
C ILE A 294 -3.03 4.71 5.47
N ILE A 295 -2.30 5.37 4.57
CA ILE A 295 -1.93 4.81 3.28
C ILE A 295 -0.87 3.72 3.45
N ALA A 296 0.22 3.94 4.17
CA ALA A 296 1.36 3.03 4.21
C ALA A 296 1.06 1.68 4.90
N LEU A 297 0.34 1.69 6.03
CA LEU A 297 0.14 0.48 6.84
C LEU A 297 -0.53 -0.67 6.08
N PRO A 298 -1.63 -0.49 5.33
CA PRO A 298 -2.24 -1.56 4.56
C PRO A 298 -1.28 -2.20 3.56
N PHE A 299 -0.49 -1.38 2.86
CA PHE A 299 0.46 -1.84 1.86
C PHE A 299 1.68 -2.53 2.48
N PHE A 300 2.14 -2.11 3.66
CA PHE A 300 3.06 -2.90 4.49
C PHE A 300 2.47 -4.26 4.84
N GLY A 301 1.17 -4.31 5.11
CA GLY A 301 0.44 -5.55 5.35
C GLY A 301 0.49 -6.48 4.14
N ILE A 302 0.21 -5.98 2.95
CA ILE A 302 0.27 -6.77 1.70
C ILE A 302 1.66 -7.41 1.52
N ILE A 303 2.73 -6.61 1.63
CA ILE A 303 4.10 -7.10 1.51
C ILE A 303 4.42 -8.17 2.56
N THR A 304 3.89 -7.99 3.77
CA THR A 304 4.07 -8.94 4.87
C THR A 304 3.36 -10.28 4.62
N GLU A 305 2.27 -10.30 3.86
CA GLU A 305 1.60 -11.55 3.44
C GLU A 305 2.31 -12.22 2.25
N VAL A 306 2.85 -11.42 1.31
CA VAL A 306 3.48 -11.94 0.08
C VAL A 306 4.84 -12.57 0.37
N ILE A 307 5.73 -11.86 1.07
CA ILE A 307 7.12 -12.29 1.28
C ILE A 307 7.24 -13.71 1.88
N PRO A 308 6.47 -14.11 2.93
CA PRO A 308 6.57 -15.45 3.49
C PRO A 308 6.22 -16.57 2.52
N VAL A 309 5.24 -16.36 1.65
CA VAL A 309 4.77 -17.34 0.67
C VAL A 309 5.88 -17.65 -0.34
N PHE A 310 6.50 -16.63 -0.91
CA PHE A 310 7.55 -16.77 -1.92
C PHE A 310 8.97 -16.94 -1.32
N SER A 311 9.10 -16.84 0.00
CA SER A 311 10.31 -17.26 0.75
C SER A 311 10.18 -18.68 1.30
N ARG A 312 9.00 -19.28 1.21
CA ARG A 312 8.64 -20.58 1.78
C ARG A 312 9.03 -20.69 3.26
N LYS A 313 8.78 -19.60 4.00
CA LYS A 313 9.10 -19.47 5.42
C LYS A 313 7.94 -18.80 6.17
N PRO A 314 7.74 -19.08 7.47
CA PRO A 314 6.91 -18.23 8.30
C PRO A 314 7.48 -16.81 8.37
N ILE A 315 6.62 -15.82 8.58
CA ILE A 315 7.06 -14.45 8.79
C ILE A 315 7.99 -14.37 10.00
N PHE A 316 9.13 -13.71 9.86
CA PHE A 316 10.05 -13.49 10.95
C PHE A 316 9.52 -12.39 11.88
N GLY A 317 9.52 -12.62 13.19
CA GLY A 317 9.21 -11.62 14.20
C GLY A 317 7.76 -11.12 14.21
N TYR A 318 6.76 -12.00 14.04
CA TYR A 318 5.33 -11.66 14.03
C TYR A 318 4.92 -10.68 15.13
N THR A 319 5.26 -10.96 16.40
CA THR A 319 4.94 -10.08 17.54
C THR A 319 5.61 -8.71 17.39
N GLY A 320 6.86 -8.67 16.93
CA GLY A 320 7.59 -7.43 16.66
C GLY A 320 6.91 -6.59 15.59
N LEU A 321 6.38 -7.22 14.52
CA LEU A 321 5.60 -6.55 13.47
C LEU A 321 4.30 -5.94 13.99
N VAL A 322 3.58 -6.66 14.87
CA VAL A 322 2.36 -6.15 15.52
C VAL A 322 2.69 -4.93 16.39
N LEU A 323 3.68 -5.06 17.28
CA LEU A 323 4.09 -3.96 18.16
C LEU A 323 4.62 -2.75 17.38
N ALA A 324 5.37 -2.98 16.30
CA ALA A 324 5.82 -1.91 15.41
C ALA A 324 4.65 -1.21 14.72
N THR A 325 3.61 -1.93 14.32
CA THR A 325 2.38 -1.33 13.76
C THR A 325 1.70 -0.42 14.79
N ILE A 326 1.57 -0.87 16.03
CA ILE A 326 1.00 -0.07 17.14
C ILE A 326 1.85 1.18 17.38
N ALA A 327 3.16 1.03 17.47
CA ALA A 327 4.09 2.14 17.72
C ALA A 327 4.03 3.20 16.61
N ILE A 328 4.02 2.78 15.33
CA ILE A 328 3.84 3.69 14.19
C ILE A 328 2.51 4.44 14.30
N THR A 329 1.42 3.73 14.61
CA THR A 329 0.08 4.33 14.75
C THR A 329 0.06 5.42 15.81
N VAL A 330 0.63 5.16 16.99
CA VAL A 330 0.68 6.14 18.09
C VAL A 330 1.59 7.32 17.73
N LEU A 331 2.80 7.04 17.25
CA LEU A 331 3.77 8.09 16.91
C LEU A 331 3.29 8.96 15.75
N SER A 332 2.55 8.42 14.78
CA SER A 332 2.03 9.19 13.66
C SER A 332 1.18 10.40 14.07
N MET A 333 0.52 10.31 15.21
CA MET A 333 -0.30 11.41 15.78
C MET A 333 0.54 12.52 16.42
N THR A 334 1.86 12.36 16.58
CA THR A 334 2.69 13.28 17.37
C THR A 334 3.70 14.07 16.53
N VAL A 335 3.82 13.78 15.24
CA VAL A 335 4.93 14.29 14.39
C VAL A 335 4.51 15.30 13.33
N TRP A 336 3.23 15.68 13.23
CA TRP A 336 2.65 16.41 12.09
C TRP A 336 3.37 17.72 11.73
N ALA A 337 3.92 18.45 12.71
CA ALA A 337 4.45 19.78 12.44
C ALA A 337 5.88 19.75 11.85
N HIS A 338 6.45 18.58 11.56
CA HIS A 338 7.64 18.51 10.70
C HIS A 338 7.34 18.98 9.26
N HIS A 339 6.08 18.98 8.83
CA HIS A 339 5.65 19.62 7.57
C HIS A 339 5.62 21.15 7.63
N MET A 340 5.92 21.74 8.78
CA MET A 340 5.80 23.18 9.07
C MET A 340 7.10 23.80 9.60
N PHE A 341 8.25 23.12 9.47
CA PHE A 341 9.53 23.61 10.00
C PHE A 341 9.88 25.00 9.48
N ALA A 342 9.66 25.25 8.19
CA ALA A 342 9.97 26.54 7.55
C ALA A 342 8.99 27.67 7.92
N THR A 343 7.92 27.41 8.67
CA THR A 343 7.00 28.47 9.13
C THR A 343 7.59 29.34 10.26
N GLY A 344 8.61 28.84 10.96
CA GLY A 344 9.20 29.49 12.13
C GLY A 344 8.32 29.49 13.39
N GLN A 345 7.15 28.82 13.36
CA GLN A 345 6.15 28.86 14.44
C GLN A 345 5.88 27.52 15.10
N VAL A 346 6.82 26.57 14.98
CA VAL A 346 6.70 25.24 15.58
C VAL A 346 7.91 24.92 16.45
N LEU A 347 7.71 24.03 17.44
CA LEU A 347 8.78 23.60 18.34
C LEU A 347 9.68 22.59 17.62
N LEU A 348 10.70 23.10 16.91
CA LEU A 348 11.58 22.33 16.03
C LEU A 348 12.19 21.10 16.70
N PRO A 349 12.84 21.18 17.92
CA PRO A 349 13.47 20.01 18.52
C PRO A 349 12.45 18.89 18.85
N PHE A 350 11.26 19.25 19.32
CA PHE A 350 10.22 18.29 19.67
C PHE A 350 9.76 17.49 18.45
N PHE A 351 9.35 18.17 17.39
CA PHE A 351 8.86 17.51 16.18
C PHE A 351 9.96 16.80 15.41
N SER A 352 11.21 17.28 15.46
CA SER A 352 12.36 16.61 14.88
C SER A 352 12.65 15.28 15.58
N ILE A 353 12.79 15.28 16.93
CA ILE A 353 13.08 14.06 17.71
C ILE A 353 11.99 13.01 17.51
N LEU A 354 10.71 13.39 17.55
CA LEU A 354 9.61 12.45 17.34
C LEU A 354 9.59 11.90 15.90
N SER A 355 9.97 12.72 14.91
CA SER A 355 10.08 12.30 13.51
C SER A 355 11.24 11.32 13.29
N TYR A 356 12.34 11.46 14.01
CA TYR A 356 13.38 10.41 14.04
C TYR A 356 12.89 9.14 14.74
N LEU A 357 12.15 9.30 15.82
CA LEU A 357 11.69 8.15 16.62
C LEU A 357 10.75 7.23 15.82
N ILE A 358 9.89 7.76 14.95
CA ILE A 358 8.97 6.93 14.14
C ILE A 358 9.71 6.07 13.10
N ALA A 359 10.96 6.40 12.75
CA ALA A 359 11.79 5.57 11.90
C ALA A 359 12.18 4.24 12.55
N VAL A 360 12.26 4.18 13.89
CA VAL A 360 12.67 2.98 14.63
C VAL A 360 11.69 1.81 14.42
N PRO A 361 10.39 1.92 14.72
CA PRO A 361 9.46 0.82 14.47
C PRO A 361 9.31 0.50 12.97
N THR A 362 9.51 1.47 12.08
CA THR A 362 9.55 1.23 10.64
C THR A 362 10.76 0.37 10.27
N GLY A 363 11.93 0.66 10.85
CA GLY A 363 13.14 -0.17 10.72
C GLY A 363 12.93 -1.59 11.23
N VAL A 364 12.22 -1.78 12.36
CA VAL A 364 11.85 -3.12 12.85
C VAL A 364 11.06 -3.90 11.80
N LYS A 365 10.07 -3.30 11.15
CA LYS A 365 9.34 -3.95 10.06
C LYS A 365 10.26 -4.33 8.91
N PHE A 366 11.10 -3.40 8.49
CA PHE A 366 12.03 -3.60 7.38
C PHE A 366 12.99 -4.77 7.65
N PHE A 367 13.61 -4.82 8.83
CA PHE A 367 14.48 -5.93 9.21
C PHE A 367 13.74 -7.26 9.35
N ASN A 368 12.46 -7.26 9.73
CA ASN A 368 11.65 -8.47 9.77
C ASN A 368 11.36 -9.01 8.35
N TRP A 369 11.15 -8.15 7.35
CA TRP A 369 11.04 -8.57 5.95
C TRP A 369 12.36 -9.18 5.45
N ILE A 370 13.50 -8.51 5.71
CA ILE A 370 14.82 -9.07 5.38
C ILE A 370 15.07 -10.40 6.12
N GLY A 371 14.74 -10.48 7.41
CA GLY A 371 14.84 -11.72 8.21
C GLY A 371 13.97 -12.86 7.66
N THR A 372 12.84 -12.54 7.04
CA THR A 372 11.99 -13.53 6.36
C THR A 372 12.65 -14.01 5.07
N LEU A 373 13.22 -13.11 4.27
CA LEU A 373 13.98 -13.45 3.06
C LEU A 373 15.23 -14.27 3.38
N TRP A 374 15.91 -13.95 4.47
CA TRP A 374 17.20 -14.56 4.86
C TRP A 374 17.06 -16.06 5.06
N LYS A 375 17.87 -16.84 4.34
CA LYS A 375 17.86 -18.31 4.32
C LYS A 375 16.48 -18.91 3.95
N GLY A 376 15.64 -18.18 3.21
CA GLY A 376 14.43 -18.68 2.59
C GLY A 376 14.74 -19.38 1.26
N GLN A 377 13.80 -20.21 0.81
CA GLN A 377 13.78 -20.72 -0.56
C GLN A 377 13.03 -19.72 -1.43
N LEU A 378 13.77 -18.73 -1.93
CA LEU A 378 13.18 -17.63 -2.67
C LEU A 378 12.74 -18.09 -4.06
N THR A 379 11.52 -17.73 -4.41
CA THR A 379 11.00 -17.83 -5.77
C THR A 379 10.59 -16.44 -6.24
N PHE A 380 10.80 -16.16 -7.54
CA PHE A 380 10.69 -14.80 -8.08
C PHE A 380 9.52 -14.68 -9.05
N GLU A 381 8.36 -15.11 -8.61
CA GLU A 381 7.10 -14.81 -9.26
C GLU A 381 6.79 -13.30 -9.14
N THR A 382 5.93 -12.81 -10.01
CA THR A 382 5.61 -11.38 -10.11
C THR A 382 5.26 -10.72 -8.77
N PRO A 383 4.45 -11.32 -7.86
CA PRO A 383 4.18 -10.71 -6.55
C PRO A 383 5.46 -10.47 -5.74
N MET A 384 6.40 -11.41 -5.79
CA MET A 384 7.67 -11.31 -5.08
C MET A 384 8.58 -10.24 -5.67
N LEU A 385 8.65 -10.10 -6.99
CA LEU A 385 9.41 -9.04 -7.63
C LEU A 385 8.91 -7.66 -7.21
N PHE A 386 7.59 -7.44 -7.23
CA PHE A 386 7.01 -6.20 -6.73
C PHE A 386 7.29 -5.96 -5.24
N SER A 387 7.33 -7.02 -4.42
CA SER A 387 7.69 -6.92 -3.01
C SER A 387 9.16 -6.53 -2.81
N ILE A 388 10.08 -7.04 -3.62
CA ILE A 388 11.49 -6.64 -3.60
C ILE A 388 11.64 -5.21 -4.11
N GLY A 389 10.94 -4.84 -5.19
CA GLY A 389 10.88 -3.47 -5.69
C GLY A 389 10.43 -2.49 -4.60
N PHE A 390 9.37 -2.84 -3.86
CA PHE A 390 8.95 -2.10 -2.67
C PHE A 390 10.08 -1.93 -1.65
N LEU A 391 10.80 -3.00 -1.29
CA LEU A 391 11.89 -2.90 -0.30
C LEU A 391 12.97 -1.93 -0.75
N VAL A 392 13.36 -1.96 -2.03
CA VAL A 392 14.39 -1.06 -2.57
C VAL A 392 13.89 0.40 -2.56
N THR A 393 12.71 0.65 -3.09
CA THR A 393 12.15 2.00 -3.22
C THR A 393 11.86 2.61 -1.85
N PHE A 394 11.21 1.84 -0.96
CA PHE A 394 10.87 2.31 0.38
C PHE A 394 12.11 2.57 1.25
N LEU A 395 13.18 1.77 1.10
CA LEU A 395 14.45 2.04 1.80
C LEU A 395 15.00 3.42 1.44
N LEU A 396 15.09 3.74 0.15
CA LEU A 396 15.60 5.04 -0.31
C LEU A 396 14.69 6.18 0.15
N GLY A 397 13.37 6.02 0.04
CA GLY A 397 12.40 6.99 0.53
C GLY A 397 12.46 7.19 2.05
N GLY A 398 12.60 6.11 2.82
CA GLY A 398 12.73 6.18 4.28
C GLY A 398 14.00 6.89 4.74
N LEU A 399 15.15 6.64 4.09
CA LEU A 399 16.42 7.32 4.39
C LEU A 399 16.35 8.82 4.11
N THR A 400 15.73 9.22 2.99
CA THR A 400 15.51 10.65 2.69
C THR A 400 14.52 11.30 3.64
N GLY A 401 13.54 10.55 4.17
CA GLY A 401 12.64 11.01 5.24
C GLY A 401 13.37 11.29 6.54
N VAL A 402 14.31 10.43 6.92
CA VAL A 402 15.18 10.66 8.08
C VAL A 402 16.00 11.94 7.89
N LEU A 403 16.52 12.17 6.68
CA LEU A 403 17.23 13.42 6.37
C LEU A 403 16.32 14.66 6.53
N LEU A 404 15.08 14.61 6.00
CA LEU A 404 14.11 15.71 6.10
C LEU A 404 13.59 15.94 7.54
N ALA A 405 13.71 14.96 8.44
CA ALA A 405 13.39 15.14 9.85
C ALA A 405 14.37 16.09 10.58
N SER A 406 15.51 16.43 9.94
CA SER A 406 16.46 17.44 10.40
C SER A 406 16.02 18.83 9.94
N PRO A 407 15.68 19.79 10.84
CA PRO A 407 15.29 21.13 10.43
C PRO A 407 16.31 21.84 9.52
N PRO A 408 17.63 21.81 9.79
CA PRO A 408 18.60 22.41 8.87
C PRO A 408 18.59 21.83 7.45
N ALA A 409 18.37 20.50 7.32
CA ALA A 409 18.26 19.87 6.01
C ALA A 409 16.93 20.24 5.33
N ASP A 410 15.84 20.31 6.10
CA ASP A 410 14.54 20.72 5.58
C ASP A 410 14.56 22.19 5.11
N PHE A 411 15.20 23.10 5.84
CA PHE A 411 15.32 24.50 5.41
C PHE A 411 16.01 24.67 4.05
N HIS A 412 16.94 23.78 3.72
CA HIS A 412 17.58 23.77 2.41
C HIS A 412 16.70 23.18 1.31
N THR A 413 15.94 22.13 1.64
CA THR A 413 15.20 21.33 0.65
C THR A 413 13.69 21.57 0.65
N HIS A 414 13.19 22.37 1.61
CA HIS A 414 11.76 22.67 1.75
C HIS A 414 11.18 23.25 0.45
N ASP A 415 10.01 22.74 0.05
CA ASP A 415 9.32 23.12 -1.19
C ASP A 415 10.17 23.03 -2.47
N THR A 416 11.20 22.19 -2.48
CA THR A 416 11.97 21.81 -3.68
C THR A 416 11.58 20.44 -4.21
N TYR A 417 12.16 20.07 -5.37
CA TYR A 417 12.00 18.74 -5.95
C TYR A 417 12.65 17.63 -5.12
N PHE A 418 13.49 17.93 -4.14
CA PHE A 418 13.99 16.94 -3.17
C PHE A 418 12.83 16.33 -2.35
N VAL A 419 11.91 17.18 -1.89
CA VAL A 419 10.69 16.73 -1.19
C VAL A 419 9.80 15.94 -2.13
N VAL A 420 9.71 16.33 -3.41
CA VAL A 420 8.96 15.59 -4.44
C VAL A 420 9.56 14.20 -4.65
N ALA A 421 10.89 14.08 -4.74
CA ALA A 421 11.57 12.80 -4.80
C ALA A 421 11.25 11.94 -3.59
N HIS A 422 11.47 12.49 -2.38
CA HIS A 422 11.22 11.79 -1.13
C HIS A 422 9.81 11.20 -1.06
N PHE A 423 8.77 12.04 -1.22
CA PHE A 423 7.42 11.52 -1.03
C PHE A 423 6.97 10.58 -2.14
N HIS A 424 7.49 10.68 -3.38
CA HIS A 424 7.22 9.66 -4.38
C HIS A 424 7.90 8.33 -4.05
N TYR A 425 9.12 8.34 -3.50
CA TYR A 425 9.78 7.11 -3.05
C TYR A 425 9.04 6.43 -1.89
N VAL A 426 8.45 7.20 -0.95
CA VAL A 426 7.65 6.61 0.13
C VAL A 426 6.21 6.33 -0.30
N VAL A 427 5.53 7.20 -1.07
CA VAL A 427 4.12 6.99 -1.46
C VAL A 427 4.01 6.04 -2.65
N PHE A 428 4.61 6.36 -3.80
CA PHE A 428 4.55 5.48 -4.97
C PHE A 428 5.29 4.17 -4.70
N GLY A 429 6.50 4.26 -4.12
CA GLY A 429 7.31 3.10 -3.77
C GLY A 429 6.62 2.15 -2.78
N THR A 430 5.80 2.65 -1.87
CA THR A 430 5.01 1.83 -0.94
C THR A 430 3.71 1.37 -1.57
N VAL A 431 2.90 2.33 -2.03
CA VAL A 431 1.51 2.04 -2.44
C VAL A 431 1.48 1.27 -3.74
N VAL A 432 2.10 1.81 -4.81
CA VAL A 432 1.91 1.25 -6.15
C VAL A 432 2.62 -0.09 -6.30
N PHE A 433 3.85 -0.23 -5.77
CA PHE A 433 4.54 -1.53 -5.80
C PHE A 433 3.81 -2.59 -4.97
N ALA A 434 3.35 -2.24 -3.76
CA ALA A 434 2.61 -3.19 -2.93
C ALA A 434 1.19 -3.46 -3.47
N LEU A 435 0.53 -2.47 -4.09
CA LEU A 435 -0.75 -2.64 -4.77
C LEU A 435 -0.65 -3.74 -5.85
N PHE A 436 0.37 -3.64 -6.72
CA PHE A 436 0.57 -4.64 -7.76
C PHE A 436 1.05 -5.98 -7.19
N ALA A 437 1.88 -5.99 -6.14
CA ALA A 437 2.16 -7.23 -5.41
C ALA A 437 0.86 -7.90 -4.95
N GLY A 438 -0.06 -7.14 -4.35
CA GLY A 438 -1.37 -7.61 -3.90
C GLY A 438 -2.28 -8.04 -5.05
N PHE A 439 -2.34 -7.28 -6.16
CA PHE A 439 -3.12 -7.69 -7.32
C PHE A 439 -2.64 -9.02 -7.89
N TYR A 440 -1.35 -9.20 -8.16
CA TYR A 440 -0.82 -10.46 -8.66
C TYR A 440 -1.00 -11.60 -7.66
N PHE A 441 -0.85 -11.33 -6.35
CA PHE A 441 -0.97 -12.32 -5.28
C PHE A 441 -2.40 -12.81 -5.09
N TRP A 442 -3.37 -11.90 -4.94
CA TRP A 442 -4.77 -12.23 -4.67
C TRP A 442 -5.65 -12.28 -5.92
N TRP A 443 -5.12 -12.07 -7.12
CA TRP A 443 -5.89 -12.17 -8.36
C TRP A 443 -6.65 -13.49 -8.49
N PRO A 444 -6.05 -14.67 -8.16
CA PRO A 444 -6.76 -15.93 -8.17
C PRO A 444 -7.97 -15.94 -7.23
N LYS A 445 -7.85 -15.34 -6.05
CA LYS A 445 -8.95 -15.21 -5.09
C LYS A 445 -10.07 -14.32 -5.60
N MET A 446 -9.73 -13.25 -6.32
CA MET A 446 -10.71 -12.31 -6.85
C MET A 446 -11.40 -12.79 -8.11
N THR A 447 -10.71 -13.50 -8.97
CA THR A 447 -11.18 -13.83 -10.32
C THR A 447 -11.26 -15.32 -10.65
N GLY A 448 -10.64 -16.18 -9.87
CA GLY A 448 -10.49 -17.61 -10.16
C GLY A 448 -9.50 -17.91 -11.28
N ARG A 449 -8.62 -16.97 -11.65
CA ARG A 449 -7.63 -17.12 -12.72
C ARG A 449 -6.28 -16.57 -12.30
N LEU A 450 -5.19 -17.09 -12.87
CA LEU A 450 -3.83 -16.55 -12.70
C LEU A 450 -3.50 -15.55 -13.81
N LEU A 451 -2.85 -14.45 -13.44
CA LEU A 451 -2.27 -13.52 -14.40
C LEU A 451 -1.06 -14.15 -15.12
N ASP A 452 -0.80 -13.72 -16.36
CA ASP A 452 0.35 -14.18 -17.12
C ASP A 452 1.65 -13.66 -16.51
N GLU A 453 2.53 -14.58 -16.16
CA GLU A 453 3.77 -14.30 -15.43
C GLU A 453 4.80 -13.54 -16.26
N ARG A 454 4.86 -13.79 -17.59
CA ARG A 454 5.79 -13.07 -18.49
C ARG A 454 5.42 -11.61 -18.62
N LEU A 455 4.12 -11.33 -18.82
CA LEU A 455 3.60 -9.98 -18.83
C LEU A 455 3.75 -9.29 -17.47
N GLY A 456 3.59 -10.05 -16.38
CA GLY A 456 3.81 -9.56 -15.01
C GLY A 456 5.26 -9.11 -14.79
N LYS A 457 6.24 -9.90 -15.21
CA LYS A 457 7.66 -9.55 -15.12
C LYS A 457 8.02 -8.36 -16.00
N LEU A 458 7.46 -8.29 -17.21
CA LEU A 458 7.65 -7.14 -18.11
C LEU A 458 7.07 -5.86 -17.46
N HIS A 459 5.87 -5.93 -16.89
CA HIS A 459 5.26 -4.85 -16.14
C HIS A 459 6.17 -4.38 -15.00
N PHE A 460 6.65 -5.32 -14.17
CA PHE A 460 7.53 -4.99 -13.05
C PHE A 460 8.80 -4.25 -13.49
N TRP A 461 9.54 -4.80 -14.44
CA TRP A 461 10.82 -4.20 -14.85
C TRP A 461 10.64 -2.84 -15.52
N THR A 462 9.61 -2.69 -16.36
CA THR A 462 9.32 -1.42 -17.00
C THR A 462 8.90 -0.36 -15.96
N MET A 463 8.08 -0.74 -14.98
CA MET A 463 7.68 0.15 -13.88
C MET A 463 8.86 0.52 -12.99
N PHE A 464 9.68 -0.43 -12.59
CA PHE A 464 10.83 -0.21 -11.72
C PHE A 464 11.85 0.74 -12.36
N ILE A 465 12.21 0.49 -13.61
CA ILE A 465 13.13 1.36 -14.37
C ILE A 465 12.52 2.75 -14.59
N GLY A 466 11.26 2.82 -15.02
CA GLY A 466 10.54 4.06 -15.24
C GLY A 466 10.44 4.91 -13.96
N PHE A 467 10.14 4.28 -12.83
CA PHE A 467 10.05 4.93 -11.53
C PHE A 467 11.40 5.56 -11.10
N HIS A 468 12.47 4.77 -11.11
CA HIS A 468 13.79 5.26 -10.70
C HIS A 468 14.30 6.35 -11.66
N GLY A 469 14.13 6.18 -12.96
CA GLY A 469 14.53 7.19 -13.95
C GLY A 469 13.76 8.51 -13.80
N THR A 470 12.50 8.43 -13.36
CA THR A 470 11.68 9.63 -13.13
C THR A 470 12.11 10.36 -11.84
N PHE A 471 12.21 9.65 -10.72
CA PHE A 471 12.25 10.30 -9.40
C PHE A 471 13.65 10.37 -8.77
N VAL A 472 14.62 9.54 -9.18
CA VAL A 472 15.96 9.64 -8.60
C VAL A 472 16.60 10.99 -8.92
N VAL A 473 16.44 11.48 -10.13
CA VAL A 473 16.97 12.78 -10.57
C VAL A 473 16.37 13.98 -9.84
N HIS A 474 15.17 13.83 -9.28
CA HIS A 474 14.51 14.89 -8.51
C HIS A 474 15.26 15.23 -7.21
N HIS A 475 16.05 14.30 -6.64
CA HIS A 475 16.88 14.59 -5.49
C HIS A 475 17.96 15.64 -5.84
N TRP A 476 18.59 15.52 -7.02
CA TRP A 476 19.56 16.50 -7.50
C TRP A 476 18.88 17.83 -7.86
N LEU A 477 17.80 17.78 -8.64
CA LEU A 477 17.04 18.98 -8.96
C LEU A 477 16.67 19.79 -7.71
N GLY A 478 16.19 19.11 -6.67
CA GLY A 478 15.78 19.77 -5.44
C GLY A 478 16.96 20.27 -4.61
N ASN A 479 18.07 19.52 -4.57
CA ASN A 479 19.30 19.96 -3.88
C ASN A 479 19.94 21.18 -4.54
N GLU A 480 19.78 21.35 -5.86
CA GLU A 480 20.21 22.52 -6.63
C GLU A 480 19.17 23.65 -6.59
N GLY A 481 18.08 23.49 -5.84
CA GLY A 481 17.09 24.55 -5.58
C GLY A 481 15.92 24.62 -6.55
N PHE A 482 15.71 23.61 -7.42
CA PHE A 482 14.52 23.59 -8.27
C PHE A 482 13.24 23.51 -7.44
N PRO A 483 12.36 24.55 -7.46
CA PRO A 483 11.19 24.60 -6.61
C PRO A 483 10.08 23.68 -7.14
N ARG A 484 9.29 23.12 -6.22
CA ARG A 484 8.08 22.37 -6.59
C ARG A 484 6.94 23.31 -6.98
N ARG A 485 5.97 22.82 -7.77
CA ARG A 485 4.75 23.55 -8.21
C ARG A 485 5.00 24.70 -9.19
N TYR A 486 6.18 24.78 -9.77
CA TYR A 486 6.51 25.75 -10.82
C TYR A 486 6.25 25.12 -12.20
N VAL A 487 5.60 25.86 -13.07
CA VAL A 487 5.25 25.42 -14.42
C VAL A 487 6.42 25.55 -15.40
N ASP A 488 7.39 26.42 -15.08
CA ASP A 488 8.48 26.78 -15.96
C ASP A 488 9.79 27.07 -15.19
N TYR A 489 10.90 27.17 -15.92
CA TYR A 489 12.22 27.51 -15.44
C TYR A 489 13.04 28.17 -16.56
N LEU A 490 14.10 28.90 -16.23
CA LEU A 490 14.93 29.58 -17.22
C LEU A 490 15.91 28.61 -17.89
N PRO A 491 16.25 28.81 -19.19
CA PRO A 491 17.29 28.01 -19.87
C PRO A 491 18.66 28.07 -19.16
N THR A 492 18.91 29.14 -18.45
CA THR A 492 20.17 29.40 -17.72
C THR A 492 20.26 28.72 -16.36
N ASP A 493 19.15 28.18 -15.84
CA ASP A 493 19.10 27.57 -14.48
C ASP A 493 19.82 26.21 -14.41
N GLY A 494 20.15 25.60 -15.55
CA GLY A 494 20.84 24.30 -15.61
C GLY A 494 19.95 23.07 -15.41
N PHE A 495 18.64 23.23 -15.20
CA PHE A 495 17.72 22.14 -14.85
C PHE A 495 17.24 21.31 -16.04
N THR A 496 17.50 21.71 -17.29
CA THR A 496 16.91 21.13 -18.50
C THR A 496 17.22 19.63 -18.65
N THR A 497 18.48 19.23 -18.47
CA THR A 497 18.89 17.83 -18.68
C THR A 497 18.16 16.90 -17.72
N LEU A 498 18.13 17.21 -16.43
CA LEU A 498 17.49 16.39 -15.41
C LEU A 498 15.97 16.35 -15.58
N ASN A 499 15.35 17.48 -15.95
CA ASN A 499 13.93 17.53 -16.26
C ASN A 499 13.56 16.71 -17.50
N THR A 500 14.39 16.75 -18.55
CA THR A 500 14.19 15.93 -19.76
C THR A 500 14.30 14.45 -19.44
N ILE A 501 15.31 14.02 -18.67
CA ILE A 501 15.47 12.63 -18.23
C ILE A 501 14.22 12.18 -17.45
N SER A 502 13.83 12.96 -16.43
CA SER A 502 12.64 12.67 -15.64
C SER A 502 11.39 12.52 -16.50
N SER A 503 11.19 13.42 -17.50
CA SER A 503 10.04 13.38 -18.40
C SER A 503 10.03 12.13 -19.28
N ILE A 504 11.16 11.75 -19.89
CA ILE A 504 11.26 10.52 -20.69
C ILE A 504 10.86 9.30 -19.85
N PHE A 505 11.44 9.16 -18.65
CA PHE A 505 11.15 8.00 -17.81
C PHE A 505 9.75 8.02 -17.20
N SER A 506 9.12 9.19 -17.03
CA SER A 506 7.70 9.27 -16.62
C SER A 506 6.76 8.64 -17.67
N PHE A 507 7.05 8.78 -18.96
CA PHE A 507 6.29 8.10 -20.00
C PHE A 507 6.55 6.59 -20.03
N VAL A 508 7.78 6.14 -19.72
CA VAL A 508 8.10 4.72 -19.54
C VAL A 508 7.31 4.16 -18.34
N LEU A 509 7.26 4.92 -17.24
CA LEU A 509 6.49 4.57 -16.05
C LEU A 509 4.98 4.47 -16.37
N GLY A 510 4.41 5.46 -17.05
CA GLY A 510 3.00 5.44 -17.48
C GLY A 510 2.69 4.25 -18.40
N ALA A 511 3.56 3.99 -19.38
CA ALA A 511 3.42 2.87 -20.30
C ALA A 511 3.45 1.50 -19.61
N SER A 512 4.16 1.38 -18.47
CA SER A 512 4.20 0.13 -17.71
C SER A 512 2.82 -0.36 -17.27
N THR A 513 1.92 0.56 -16.95
CA THR A 513 0.54 0.25 -16.54
C THR A 513 -0.26 -0.44 -17.65
N LEU A 514 0.05 -0.16 -18.93
CA LEU A 514 -0.59 -0.80 -20.07
C LEU A 514 -0.31 -2.32 -20.12
N PHE A 515 0.86 -2.77 -19.67
CA PHE A 515 1.17 -4.19 -19.57
C PHE A 515 0.27 -4.90 -18.55
N PHE A 516 0.01 -4.25 -17.41
CA PHE A 516 -0.94 -4.78 -16.44
C PHE A 516 -2.37 -4.83 -16.99
N MET A 517 -2.83 -3.74 -17.62
CA MET A 517 -4.17 -3.69 -18.20
C MET A 517 -4.35 -4.76 -19.28
N TRP A 518 -3.34 -4.94 -20.13
CA TRP A 518 -3.34 -6.00 -21.14
C TRP A 518 -3.34 -7.40 -20.51
N ASN A 519 -2.52 -7.61 -19.47
CA ASN A 519 -2.47 -8.87 -18.74
C ASN A 519 -3.83 -9.20 -18.11
N ALA A 520 -4.45 -8.23 -17.43
CA ALA A 520 -5.77 -8.39 -16.84
C ALA A 520 -6.85 -8.73 -17.87
N TRP A 521 -6.86 -8.00 -19.01
CA TRP A 521 -7.80 -8.27 -20.11
C TRP A 521 -7.56 -9.65 -20.74
N LYS A 522 -6.31 -10.00 -21.05
CA LYS A 522 -5.93 -11.32 -21.59
C LYS A 522 -6.35 -12.44 -20.67
N THR A 523 -6.07 -12.29 -19.37
CA THR A 523 -6.40 -13.27 -18.34
C THR A 523 -7.91 -13.43 -18.20
N TRP A 524 -8.66 -12.34 -18.22
CA TRP A 524 -10.13 -12.41 -18.18
C TRP A 524 -10.70 -13.22 -19.33
N ARG A 525 -10.13 -13.10 -20.55
CA ARG A 525 -10.58 -13.81 -21.76
C ARG A 525 -10.08 -15.25 -21.83
N TYR A 526 -8.79 -15.46 -21.55
CA TYR A 526 -8.06 -16.67 -21.91
C TYR A 526 -7.26 -17.29 -20.76
N GLY A 527 -7.25 -16.68 -19.58
CA GLY A 527 -6.46 -17.14 -18.44
C GLY A 527 -6.90 -18.52 -17.94
N ALA A 528 -5.94 -19.32 -17.48
CA ALA A 528 -6.20 -20.61 -16.88
C ALA A 528 -7.05 -20.48 -15.60
N LEU A 529 -8.01 -21.38 -15.44
CA LEU A 529 -8.83 -21.46 -14.23
C LEU A 529 -8.00 -22.08 -13.09
N VAL A 530 -8.12 -21.50 -11.92
CA VAL A 530 -7.55 -22.03 -10.69
C VAL A 530 -8.55 -23.03 -10.08
N THR A 531 -8.12 -24.27 -9.91
CA THR A 531 -8.95 -25.36 -9.39
C THR A 531 -8.60 -25.77 -7.96
N VAL A 532 -7.58 -25.13 -7.37
CA VAL A 532 -7.08 -25.38 -6.01
C VAL A 532 -7.29 -24.16 -5.12
N ASP A 533 -7.36 -24.37 -3.81
CA ASP A 533 -7.55 -23.29 -2.84
C ASP A 533 -6.31 -22.36 -2.75
N ASP A 534 -5.11 -22.95 -2.85
CA ASP A 534 -3.82 -22.28 -2.75
C ASP A 534 -2.96 -22.57 -3.99
N PRO A 535 -3.03 -21.72 -5.04
CA PRO A 535 -2.24 -21.90 -6.25
C PRO A 535 -0.74 -21.63 -6.07
N TRP A 536 -0.35 -20.95 -4.99
CA TRP A 536 1.05 -20.65 -4.67
C TRP A 536 1.75 -21.81 -3.94
N GLY A 537 0.98 -22.73 -3.38
CA GLY A 537 1.47 -23.91 -2.70
C GLY A 537 1.99 -23.69 -1.27
N PHE A 538 2.13 -22.46 -0.84
CA PHE A 538 2.67 -22.11 0.48
C PHE A 538 1.87 -21.00 1.20
N GLY A 539 0.55 -20.96 0.94
CA GLY A 539 -0.35 -20.00 1.61
C GLY A 539 -0.38 -20.22 3.12
N ASN A 540 -0.23 -19.15 3.89
CA ASN A 540 -0.19 -19.19 5.34
C ASN A 540 -1.55 -18.85 5.98
N SER A 541 -2.13 -17.75 5.56
CA SER A 541 -3.34 -17.15 6.12
C SER A 541 -4.61 -17.80 5.56
N LEU A 542 -5.72 -17.58 6.24
CA LEU A 542 -6.97 -18.34 6.10
C LEU A 542 -7.61 -18.22 4.71
N GLU A 543 -7.38 -17.14 3.97
CA GLU A 543 -7.86 -16.99 2.60
C GLU A 543 -7.35 -18.08 1.65
N TRP A 544 -6.24 -18.73 1.96
CA TRP A 544 -5.69 -19.84 1.19
C TRP A 544 -6.25 -21.21 1.58
N ALA A 545 -7.24 -21.25 2.48
CA ALA A 545 -7.98 -22.44 2.88
C ALA A 545 -9.44 -22.42 2.39
N THR A 546 -9.75 -21.67 1.35
CA THR A 546 -11.06 -21.63 0.68
C THR A 546 -10.87 -21.49 -0.83
N THR A 547 -11.91 -21.80 -1.60
CA THR A 547 -11.87 -21.83 -3.07
C THR A 547 -11.49 -20.49 -3.72
N CYS A 548 -11.06 -20.55 -4.97
CA CYS A 548 -10.74 -19.40 -5.83
C CYS A 548 -11.79 -19.28 -6.95
N PRO A 549 -12.75 -18.31 -6.90
CA PRO A 549 -13.05 -17.37 -5.83
C PRO A 549 -13.72 -17.99 -4.60
N PRO A 550 -13.71 -17.32 -3.43
CA PRO A 550 -14.41 -17.79 -2.24
C PRO A 550 -15.93 -17.86 -2.45
N PRO A 551 -16.63 -18.79 -1.78
CA PRO A 551 -18.09 -18.88 -1.83
C PRO A 551 -18.75 -17.64 -1.21
N LEU A 552 -20.10 -17.56 -1.29
CA LEU A 552 -20.84 -16.38 -0.84
C LEU A 552 -20.56 -15.99 0.63
N ARG A 553 -20.38 -16.98 1.50
CA ARG A 553 -20.07 -16.80 2.93
C ARG A 553 -18.60 -17.10 3.26
N ASN A 554 -17.72 -16.95 2.30
CA ASN A 554 -16.27 -17.09 2.36
C ASN A 554 -15.76 -18.54 2.56
N PHE A 555 -16.46 -19.37 3.33
CA PHE A 555 -16.08 -20.75 3.59
C PHE A 555 -17.30 -21.66 3.52
N ASP A 556 -17.21 -22.78 2.80
CA ASP A 556 -18.17 -23.89 2.88
C ASP A 556 -17.89 -24.71 4.15
N ARG A 557 -16.61 -24.86 4.51
CA ARG A 557 -16.14 -25.50 5.74
C ARG A 557 -15.00 -24.67 6.34
N MET A 558 -15.12 -24.33 7.62
CA MET A 558 -14.09 -23.58 8.34
C MET A 558 -13.01 -24.56 8.84
N PRO A 559 -11.72 -24.38 8.47
CA PRO A 559 -10.64 -25.18 9.04
C PRO A 559 -10.44 -24.87 10.51
N ARG A 560 -9.82 -25.79 11.25
CA ARG A 560 -9.48 -25.56 12.66
C ARG A 560 -8.30 -24.59 12.75
N ILE A 561 -8.51 -23.45 13.44
CA ILE A 561 -7.51 -22.40 13.60
C ILE A 561 -6.71 -22.66 14.88
N ARG A 562 -5.40 -22.95 14.76
CA ARG A 562 -4.49 -23.23 15.87
C ARG A 562 -3.33 -22.26 16.01
N SER A 563 -2.90 -21.64 14.92
CA SER A 563 -1.78 -20.70 14.84
C SER A 563 -2.15 -19.48 13.99
N GLU A 564 -1.18 -18.60 13.75
CA GLU A 564 -1.25 -17.49 12.80
C GLU A 564 -1.18 -17.94 11.33
N ARG A 565 -0.99 -19.24 11.07
CA ARG A 565 -0.86 -19.82 9.73
C ARG A 565 -1.87 -20.96 9.47
N PRO A 566 -3.17 -20.68 9.61
CA PRO A 566 -4.19 -21.73 9.60
C PRO A 566 -4.30 -22.52 8.29
N ALA A 567 -4.03 -21.91 7.12
CA ALA A 567 -4.02 -22.60 5.85
C ALA A 567 -2.83 -23.56 5.74
N PHE A 568 -1.66 -23.11 6.18
CA PHE A 568 -0.48 -23.97 6.28
C PHE A 568 -0.71 -25.16 7.20
N ASP A 569 -1.27 -24.92 8.40
CA ASP A 569 -1.57 -25.98 9.37
C ASP A 569 -2.59 -26.98 8.82
N ALA A 570 -3.58 -26.52 8.07
CA ALA A 570 -4.58 -27.40 7.46
C ALA A 570 -3.96 -28.30 6.38
N LYS A 571 -3.00 -27.78 5.62
CA LYS A 571 -2.35 -28.50 4.51
C LYS A 571 -1.26 -29.45 4.99
N TYR A 572 -0.44 -29.04 5.97
CA TYR A 572 0.74 -29.77 6.41
C TYR A 572 0.64 -30.31 7.85
N GLY A 573 -0.50 -30.10 8.53
CA GLY A 573 -0.67 -30.49 9.94
C GLY A 573 -0.57 -32.00 10.19
N GLN A 574 -0.99 -32.83 9.22
CA GLN A 574 -0.86 -34.29 9.32
C GLN A 574 0.61 -34.71 9.24
N LEU A 575 1.37 -34.12 8.32
CA LEU A 575 2.80 -34.35 8.19
C LEU A 575 3.56 -33.97 9.48
N VAL A 576 3.18 -32.84 10.09
CA VAL A 576 3.76 -32.41 11.38
C VAL A 576 3.41 -33.38 12.52
N ALA A 577 2.18 -33.89 12.55
CA ALA A 577 1.75 -34.87 13.53
C ALA A 577 2.47 -36.23 13.35
N ASP A 578 2.65 -36.66 12.10
CA ASP A 578 3.32 -37.92 11.75
C ASP A 578 4.82 -37.91 12.12
N LEU A 579 5.43 -36.72 12.08
CA LEU A 579 6.82 -36.52 12.57
C LEU A 579 6.95 -36.56 14.10
N GLY A 580 5.82 -36.73 14.84
CA GLY A 580 5.80 -36.82 16.30
C GLY A 580 6.25 -35.54 17.02
N ARG A 581 6.22 -34.39 16.32
CA ARG A 581 6.67 -33.09 16.84
C ARG A 581 5.51 -32.10 16.80
N ASP A 582 5.04 -31.71 17.99
CA ASP A 582 4.36 -30.42 18.11
C ASP A 582 5.37 -29.34 17.73
N LEU A 583 5.22 -28.72 16.57
CA LEU A 583 6.04 -27.57 16.19
C LEU A 583 5.81 -26.50 17.27
N PRO A 584 6.86 -26.14 18.04
CA PRO A 584 6.70 -25.09 19.03
C PRO A 584 6.22 -23.82 18.30
N GLN A 585 5.22 -23.15 18.84
CA GLN A 585 4.59 -21.96 18.24
C GLN A 585 5.59 -20.82 17.92
N ARG A 586 6.88 -20.99 18.21
CA ARG A 586 7.96 -20.01 18.05
C ARG A 586 9.16 -20.48 17.25
N THR A 587 9.21 -21.68 16.71
CA THR A 587 10.39 -22.09 15.95
C THR A 587 10.35 -21.52 14.53
N THR A 588 11.29 -20.66 14.27
CA THR A 588 11.55 -20.08 12.94
C THR A 588 12.19 -21.07 11.96
N ARG A 589 12.44 -22.32 12.37
CA ARG A 589 13.06 -23.37 11.55
C ARG A 589 12.23 -24.65 11.59
N PRO A 590 11.77 -25.16 10.43
CA PRO A 590 11.24 -26.52 10.38
C PRO A 590 12.34 -27.52 10.72
N PRO A 591 12.03 -28.66 11.36
CA PRO A 591 12.97 -29.77 11.54
C PRO A 591 13.59 -30.17 10.20
N GLN A 592 14.80 -30.69 10.22
CA GLN A 592 15.53 -31.04 8.99
C GLN A 592 14.76 -32.07 8.13
N GLU A 593 14.12 -33.03 8.78
CA GLU A 593 13.26 -34.05 8.15
C GLU A 593 12.03 -33.41 7.44
N PHE A 594 11.41 -32.38 8.07
CA PHE A 594 10.33 -31.62 7.45
C PHE A 594 10.80 -30.86 6.20
N ARG A 595 12.04 -30.42 6.17
CA ARG A 595 12.63 -29.78 4.98
C ARG A 595 12.85 -30.77 3.85
N GLU A 596 13.32 -31.98 4.17
CA GLU A 596 13.54 -33.02 3.17
C GLU A 596 12.23 -33.51 2.54
N GLU A 597 11.14 -33.61 3.32
CA GLU A 597 9.83 -33.96 2.77
C GLU A 597 9.14 -32.83 1.99
N LEU A 598 9.36 -31.57 2.38
CA LEU A 598 8.89 -30.43 1.56
C LEU A 598 9.60 -30.35 0.19
N HIS A 599 10.74 -31.00 0.04
CA HIS A 599 11.47 -31.10 -1.21
C HIS A 599 11.14 -32.33 -2.04
N ARG A 600 10.42 -33.31 -1.45
CA ARG A 600 9.89 -34.41 -2.26
C ARG A 600 8.72 -33.88 -3.06
N GLU A 601 8.82 -33.96 -4.38
CA GLU A 601 7.69 -33.67 -5.25
C GLU A 601 6.49 -34.52 -4.78
N PRO A 602 5.28 -33.95 -4.69
CA PRO A 602 4.11 -34.75 -4.41
C PRO A 602 4.03 -35.83 -5.49
N HIS A 603 4.05 -37.08 -5.08
CA HIS A 603 3.78 -38.19 -6.01
C HIS A 603 2.47 -37.85 -6.72
N PRO A 604 2.42 -37.90 -8.06
CA PRO A 604 1.16 -37.75 -8.76
C PRO A 604 0.21 -38.83 -8.21
N PRO A 605 -1.07 -38.51 -7.99
CA PRO A 605 -2.03 -39.53 -7.59
C PRO A 605 -1.95 -40.66 -8.59
N GLU A 606 -1.86 -41.91 -8.11
CA GLU A 606 -1.88 -43.12 -8.95
C GLU A 606 -3.03 -42.97 -9.94
N SER A 607 -2.69 -43.01 -11.22
CA SER A 607 -3.67 -42.91 -12.29
C SER A 607 -4.68 -44.04 -12.14
N PRO A 608 -5.99 -43.78 -12.17
CA PRO A 608 -6.97 -44.83 -12.31
C PRO A 608 -6.69 -45.58 -13.61
N SER A 609 -6.69 -46.91 -13.53
CA SER A 609 -6.51 -47.82 -14.66
C SER A 609 -7.38 -47.38 -15.84
N ALA A 610 -6.77 -47.36 -17.01
CA ALA A 610 -7.36 -46.92 -18.26
C ALA A 610 -8.47 -47.88 -18.69
N GLU A 611 -9.72 -47.56 -18.37
CA GLU A 611 -10.90 -48.01 -19.11
C GLU A 611 -11.98 -46.93 -18.90
N GLY A 612 -12.18 -46.08 -19.92
CA GLY A 612 -13.33 -45.17 -20.01
C GLY A 612 -13.04 -43.68 -20.12
N ALA A 613 -12.28 -43.24 -21.09
CA ALA A 613 -12.12 -41.81 -21.33
C ALA A 613 -12.32 -41.44 -22.80
N HIS A 614 -13.52 -40.94 -23.09
CA HIS A 614 -13.69 -40.00 -24.20
C HIS A 614 -14.30 -38.71 -23.62
N GLY A 615 -13.53 -37.61 -23.66
CA GLY A 615 -14.06 -36.25 -23.55
C GLY A 615 -13.75 -35.43 -22.32
N ALA A 616 -12.52 -35.40 -21.82
CA ALA A 616 -12.11 -34.35 -20.87
C ALA A 616 -10.97 -33.52 -21.45
N ARG A 617 -11.23 -32.22 -21.62
CA ARG A 617 -10.17 -31.22 -21.93
C ARG A 617 -9.24 -31.08 -20.72
N GLU A 618 -7.94 -31.26 -20.95
CA GLU A 618 -6.87 -31.21 -19.97
C GLU A 618 -6.91 -29.96 -19.09
N ALA A 619 -7.03 -30.15 -17.79
CA ALA A 619 -6.73 -29.14 -16.79
C ALA A 619 -5.22 -29.21 -16.53
N VAL A 620 -4.47 -28.22 -17.01
CA VAL A 620 -3.03 -28.12 -16.79
C VAL A 620 -2.80 -27.64 -15.36
N ALA A 621 -2.32 -28.53 -14.48
CA ALA A 621 -1.69 -28.11 -13.23
C ALA A 621 -0.41 -27.32 -13.58
N TYR A 622 -0.19 -26.18 -12.94
CA TYR A 622 1.02 -25.38 -13.12
C TYR A 622 2.24 -26.20 -12.72
N GLN A 623 3.06 -26.58 -13.70
CA GLN A 623 4.44 -27.01 -13.47
C GLN A 623 5.34 -25.79 -13.62
N PRO A 624 6.26 -25.51 -12.68
CA PRO A 624 7.31 -24.52 -12.93
C PRO A 624 8.13 -24.95 -14.15
N ALA A 625 8.47 -23.98 -14.99
CA ALA A 625 9.23 -24.23 -16.23
C ALA A 625 10.50 -25.05 -15.94
N PRO A 626 10.85 -26.05 -16.77
CA PRO A 626 12.07 -26.83 -16.60
C PRO A 626 13.25 -25.89 -16.72
N GLN A 627 14.16 -25.94 -15.73
CA GLN A 627 15.45 -25.29 -15.81
C GLN A 627 16.22 -25.92 -16.99
N SER A 628 16.64 -25.09 -17.91
CA SER A 628 17.50 -25.46 -19.04
C SER A 628 18.73 -26.21 -18.52
N GLY A 629 18.93 -27.41 -19.01
CA GLY A 629 19.98 -28.32 -18.60
C GLY A 629 21.40 -27.68 -18.73
N ALA A 630 21.99 -27.40 -17.59
CA ALA A 630 23.43 -27.33 -17.47
C ALA A 630 23.92 -28.71 -17.00
N ARG A 631 24.83 -29.29 -17.77
CA ARG A 631 25.50 -30.56 -17.41
C ARG A 631 26.23 -30.38 -16.06
N PRO A 632 26.30 -31.43 -15.22
CA PRO A 632 27.09 -31.35 -14.00
C PRO A 632 28.55 -31.13 -14.40
N VAL A 633 29.16 -30.09 -13.88
CA VAL A 633 30.60 -29.94 -13.87
C VAL A 633 31.06 -30.70 -12.63
N ASP A 634 31.96 -31.72 -12.85
CA ASP A 634 32.64 -32.41 -11.77
C ASP A 634 33.39 -31.41 -10.91
N VAL A 635 32.97 -31.28 -9.66
CA VAL A 635 33.66 -30.52 -8.63
C VAL A 635 34.54 -31.51 -7.89
N PRO A 636 35.90 -31.35 -7.89
CA PRO A 636 36.78 -32.20 -7.07
C PRO A 636 36.48 -31.97 -5.58
N GLU A 637 36.63 -33.04 -4.79
CA GLU A 637 36.56 -33.01 -3.33
C GLU A 637 37.52 -31.94 -2.75
N PRO A 638 37.13 -31.18 -1.74
CA PRO A 638 38.00 -30.18 -1.11
C PRO A 638 39.03 -30.89 -0.21
N ASP A 639 40.30 -30.82 -0.60
CA ASP A 639 41.42 -31.10 0.26
C ASP A 639 41.39 -30.25 1.54
N GLU A 640 41.83 -30.87 2.63
CA GLU A 640 41.91 -30.25 3.96
C GLU A 640 42.70 -28.93 3.92
N VAL A 641 42.04 -27.80 4.01
CA VAL A 641 42.71 -26.51 4.22
C VAL A 641 43.03 -26.36 5.70
N ARG A 642 44.31 -26.55 6.05
CA ARG A 642 44.92 -26.19 7.33
C ARG A 642 44.58 -24.73 7.67
N ARG A 643 44.13 -24.50 8.90
CA ARG A 643 44.00 -23.16 9.49
C ARG A 643 45.40 -22.55 9.68
N PRO A 644 45.64 -21.29 9.28
CA PRO A 644 46.84 -20.60 9.72
C PRO A 644 46.67 -20.16 11.19
N SER A 645 47.68 -20.53 12.02
CA SER A 645 47.85 -19.98 13.36
C SER A 645 48.29 -18.52 13.23
N PHE A 646 47.59 -17.64 13.92
CA PHE A 646 48.04 -16.27 14.11
C PHE A 646 49.12 -16.28 15.21
N GLU A 647 50.36 -15.97 14.81
CA GLU A 647 51.38 -15.52 15.71
C GLU A 647 51.11 -14.06 16.12
N GLU A 648 51.13 -13.82 17.41
CA GLU A 648 51.14 -12.49 18.03
C GLU A 648 52.48 -11.82 17.64
N THR A 649 52.42 -10.73 16.89
CA THR A 649 53.56 -9.83 16.76
C THR A 649 53.32 -8.59 17.61
N ASP A 650 54.21 -8.42 18.58
CA ASP A 650 54.35 -7.24 19.42
C ASP A 650 54.40 -5.95 18.58
N ALA A 651 53.50 -5.00 18.87
CA ALA A 651 53.61 -3.63 18.38
C ALA A 651 54.21 -2.74 19.50
N PRO A 652 55.10 -1.80 19.18
CA PRO A 652 55.77 -0.96 20.17
C PRO A 652 54.82 0.11 20.75
N GLU A 653 54.95 0.35 22.05
CA GLU A 653 54.30 1.42 22.82
C GLU A 653 54.73 2.80 22.30
N GLU A 654 53.73 3.66 21.96
CA GLU A 654 53.93 5.11 21.85
C GLU A 654 53.66 5.80 23.18
N PRO A 655 54.44 6.83 23.56
CA PRO A 655 54.31 7.46 24.87
C PRO A 655 53.14 8.46 24.94
N ALA A 656 52.54 8.51 26.09
CA ALA A 656 51.43 9.41 26.45
C ALA A 656 51.88 10.88 26.44
N PRO A 657 51.03 11.82 25.95
CA PRO A 657 51.29 13.24 26.14
C PRO A 657 50.83 13.74 27.52
N ASP A 658 51.68 14.62 28.06
CA ASP A 658 51.61 15.26 29.37
C ASP A 658 50.29 16.02 29.61
N ARG A 659 49.84 15.97 30.86
CA ARG A 659 48.85 16.86 31.45
C ARG A 659 49.48 18.20 31.73
N GLU A 660 49.03 19.27 31.14
CA GLU A 660 49.11 20.61 31.72
C GLU A 660 47.75 21.21 32.01
N GLN A 661 47.58 21.65 33.25
CA GLN A 661 46.45 22.41 33.77
C GLN A 661 46.75 23.93 33.70
N PRO A 662 45.86 24.83 34.18
CA PRO A 662 45.22 25.88 33.37
C PRO A 662 45.74 27.27 33.82
N HIS A 663 45.62 28.28 32.97
CA HIS A 663 45.69 29.68 33.39
C HIS A 663 44.61 30.53 32.67
N GLU A 664 43.65 30.98 33.45
CA GLU A 664 43.21 32.33 33.85
C GLU A 664 43.14 33.44 32.79
N HIS A 665 42.03 34.17 32.92
CA HIS A 665 41.78 35.56 32.60
C HIS A 665 41.50 35.99 31.15
N TRP A 666 40.22 36.28 30.91
CA TRP A 666 39.88 37.58 30.31
C TRP A 666 38.62 38.19 30.96
N ARG A 667 38.85 39.40 31.52
CA ARG A 667 37.84 40.26 32.14
C ARG A 667 37.02 40.97 31.08
N HIS A 668 35.75 41.23 31.42
CA HIS A 668 34.90 42.22 30.76
C HIS A 668 35.51 43.65 30.81
N PRO A 669 35.11 44.55 29.87
CA PRO A 669 34.72 45.88 30.24
C PRO A 669 33.24 46.18 29.96
N ARG A 670 32.61 46.77 30.98
CA ARG A 670 31.32 47.45 30.89
C ARG A 670 31.51 48.74 30.08
N GLY A 671 30.56 49.10 29.21
CA GLY A 671 30.39 50.40 28.63
C GLY A 671 28.90 50.71 28.51
N HIS A 672 28.45 51.63 29.32
CA HIS A 672 27.14 52.31 29.26
C HIS A 672 27.01 53.10 27.97
N HIS A 673 25.84 53.10 27.33
CA HIS A 673 25.25 54.29 26.69
C HIS A 673 23.74 54.11 26.56
N GLU A 674 23.02 55.07 27.11
CA GLU A 674 21.60 55.32 27.01
C GLU A 674 21.19 55.83 25.60
N PRO A 675 19.88 55.81 25.27
CA PRO A 675 19.35 56.17 23.95
C PRO A 675 19.04 57.68 23.84
N PRO A 676 18.86 58.22 22.64
CA PRO A 676 18.02 59.36 22.45
C PRO A 676 16.71 59.08 21.78
N GLU A 677 15.69 59.72 22.33
CA GLU A 677 14.36 59.91 21.79
C GLU A 677 14.35 60.60 20.41
N ARG A 678 13.52 60.17 19.53
CA ARG A 678 12.40 60.83 18.84
C ARG A 678 11.74 59.88 17.84
#